data_b40f5b278bad457548fc3d1701b9703b
#
_entry.id   b40f5b278bad457548fc3d1701b9703b
#
_cell.length_a   1.000
_cell.length_b   1.000
_cell.length_c   1.000
_cell.angle_alpha   90.00
_cell.angle_beta   90.00
_cell.angle_gamma   90.00
#
_symmetry.space_group_name_H-M   'P 1'
#
loop_
_entity.id
_entity.type
_entity.pdbx_description
1 polymer ?
#
loop_
_entity_poly.entity_id
_entity_poly.type
_entity_poly.pdbx_seq_one_letter_code
_entity_poly.pdbx_strand_id
1 'polypeptide(L)'
;MNRFLKSMAAIACGVGFLPLNAYAQGWPSQYQGVMLQGFYWDSFDASQWTKLESQADELAPYFKLVWVPQSAYCGGKSMGYNDLYWFKNYNSSFGTEQELRSMIGTFKQKGIGTIADVVINHRGTVKNWFDFPEETYKGKTYKMTSTDVCAGDDKGKAAEEARKQGVSLSANYDTGEDWDGMRDLDHNSANVQNCVKAYLDLLLNDLGYAGVRYDMTKGYAGKFTGMYNKAANPTYSVGEYFDGNKTNVTNWLNATKVDGKVMSAAFDFPIRYSVRDAANNGNWSKLANGGLATDVVYKRYAVTFIENHDTEKRSDAAQDPIRKDTLAANAYLLAMPGTPCVFYKHWTDCKQDIKNMILVRNIAGIHNESQWSCTENSASRYVVTTTGANMRLRAAVGTTANAYTPTDDGWALAAEGYHWRYFLPTSAETVFPSLPSGEYHNAPTVTLRAISANKNAQIVYTLDGSNPTASGTKVANGTKVTLPNGKYTLKAALLANGKVGTIVTRTYDVRKFEAYTFSVYVNTENVGWKNCYFWTWGGDDTHAPANNKWPGDNVTTLTEKNGKKWYSKQFKINTPTDYVNFVFAKESSVQTADVSGITTDAYFEIQNSKDSQGHYLVKNVTADQPTAIVDITVSHNANATSVVALDGRMVRRFNNAVSTTEAIDGLAPGIYIVNGKKVLVR
;
A
#
# COMPACT_ATOMS: atom_id res chain seq x y z
N MET A 1 -13.01 -37.49 -51.82
CA MET A 1 -12.95 -38.19 -50.52
C MET A 1 -11.78 -37.63 -49.74
N ASN A 2 -12.02 -37.19 -48.58
CA ASN A 2 -11.25 -36.67 -47.44
C ASN A 2 -11.36 -35.19 -47.19
N ARG A 3 -12.11 -34.95 -46.13
CA ARG A 3 -12.34 -33.70 -45.42
C ARG A 3 -11.12 -33.33 -44.60
N PHE A 4 -10.66 -32.06 -44.69
CA PHE A 4 -9.80 -31.44 -43.67
C PHE A 4 -10.64 -30.52 -42.80
N LEU A 5 -10.78 -30.93 -41.54
CA LEU A 5 -11.36 -30.13 -40.48
C LEU A 5 -10.37 -28.98 -40.15
N LYS A 6 -10.89 -27.76 -40.15
CA LYS A 6 -10.23 -26.58 -39.55
C LYS A 6 -10.51 -26.62 -38.05
N SER A 7 -9.44 -26.76 -37.25
CA SER A 7 -9.49 -26.53 -35.81
C SER A 7 -9.30 -25.04 -35.53
N MET A 8 -10.34 -24.35 -35.10
CA MET A 8 -10.25 -23.07 -34.43
C MET A 8 -9.85 -23.33 -32.98
N ALA A 9 -8.65 -22.91 -32.58
CA ALA A 9 -8.27 -22.85 -31.19
C ALA A 9 -8.80 -21.53 -30.58
N ALA A 10 -9.91 -21.62 -29.90
CA ALA A 10 -10.36 -20.58 -28.97
C ALA A 10 -9.50 -20.68 -27.72
N ILE A 11 -8.71 -19.65 -27.44
CA ILE A 11 -8.03 -19.50 -26.14
C ILE A 11 -9.12 -19.07 -25.14
N ALA A 12 -9.73 -20.06 -24.49
CA ALA A 12 -10.51 -19.84 -23.30
C ALA A 12 -9.53 -19.53 -22.15
N CYS A 13 -9.66 -18.37 -21.53
CA CYS A 13 -9.06 -18.11 -20.21
C CYS A 13 -9.69 -19.10 -19.22
N GLY A 14 -9.08 -20.25 -19.10
CA GLY A 14 -9.42 -21.22 -18.07
C GLY A 14 -8.99 -20.69 -16.72
N VAL A 15 -9.96 -20.27 -15.90
CA VAL A 15 -9.79 -20.19 -14.44
C VAL A 15 -9.58 -21.64 -14.00
N GLY A 16 -8.32 -22.05 -13.89
CA GLY A 16 -7.95 -23.34 -13.35
C GLY A 16 -8.32 -23.39 -11.87
N PHE A 17 -9.42 -24.07 -11.55
CA PHE A 17 -9.62 -24.57 -10.20
C PHE A 17 -8.53 -25.59 -9.92
N LEU A 18 -7.52 -25.19 -9.12
CA LEU A 18 -6.56 -26.13 -8.55
C LEU A 18 -7.33 -27.06 -7.59
N PRO A 19 -7.04 -28.37 -7.56
CA PRO A 19 -7.69 -29.28 -6.65
C PRO A 19 -7.38 -28.91 -5.21
N LEU A 20 -8.43 -28.79 -4.41
CA LEU A 20 -8.46 -28.43 -2.98
C LEU A 20 -7.87 -29.54 -2.08
N ASN A 21 -6.61 -29.92 -2.26
CA ASN A 21 -5.92 -30.82 -1.31
C ASN A 21 -4.39 -30.70 -1.29
N ALA A 22 -3.81 -29.55 -1.64
CA ALA A 22 -2.43 -29.27 -1.28
C ALA A 22 -2.44 -28.51 0.05
N TYR A 23 -2.09 -29.19 1.14
CA TYR A 23 -1.83 -28.55 2.42
C TYR A 23 -0.92 -27.36 2.21
N ALA A 24 -1.35 -26.16 2.66
CA ALA A 24 -0.59 -24.95 2.49
C ALA A 24 0.81 -25.12 3.09
N GLN A 25 1.83 -24.90 2.28
CA GLN A 25 3.23 -24.82 2.71
C GLN A 25 3.59 -23.37 2.92
N GLY A 26 3.02 -22.71 3.93
CA GLY A 26 3.32 -21.33 4.29
C GLY A 26 3.19 -20.29 3.17
N TRP A 27 3.68 -20.62 1.96
CA TRP A 27 3.58 -19.79 0.76
C TRP A 27 3.50 -20.66 -0.51
N PRO A 28 2.66 -20.30 -1.51
CA PRO A 28 2.54 -21.08 -2.74
C PRO A 28 3.85 -21.16 -3.53
N SER A 29 4.11 -22.31 -4.16
CA SER A 29 5.23 -22.51 -5.08
C SER A 29 4.98 -21.77 -6.39
N GLN A 30 6.04 -21.25 -7.02
CA GLN A 30 6.01 -20.53 -8.30
C GLN A 30 5.02 -19.35 -8.32
N TYR A 31 4.86 -18.71 -7.16
CA TYR A 31 3.94 -17.59 -7.01
C TYR A 31 4.45 -16.34 -7.72
N GLN A 32 3.69 -15.83 -8.68
CA GLN A 32 4.06 -14.67 -9.51
C GLN A 32 3.52 -13.34 -8.96
N GLY A 33 2.59 -13.39 -7.99
CA GLY A 33 1.91 -12.20 -7.50
C GLY A 33 2.83 -11.22 -6.78
N VAL A 34 2.43 -9.95 -6.81
CA VAL A 34 3.02 -8.87 -6.02
C VAL A 34 2.02 -8.52 -4.92
N MET A 35 2.50 -8.26 -3.71
CA MET A 35 1.73 -7.79 -2.58
C MET A 35 1.86 -6.27 -2.45
N LEU A 36 0.78 -5.61 -2.03
CA LEU A 36 0.80 -4.22 -1.56
C LEU A 36 0.63 -4.24 -0.03
N GLN A 37 1.51 -3.57 0.72
CA GLN A 37 1.17 -3.13 2.06
C GLN A 37 0.27 -1.91 1.92
N GLY A 38 -1.04 -2.06 2.17
CA GLY A 38 -2.07 -1.04 1.92
C GLY A 38 -2.15 0.06 2.98
N PHE A 39 -1.08 0.26 3.74
CA PHE A 39 -1.04 1.25 4.82
C PHE A 39 0.39 1.69 5.16
N TYR A 40 0.49 2.77 5.93
CA TYR A 40 1.69 3.25 6.59
C TYR A 40 1.32 3.69 8.02
N TRP A 41 2.31 4.02 8.86
CA TRP A 41 2.03 4.43 10.24
C TRP A 41 1.16 5.69 10.28
N ASP A 42 0.11 5.68 11.10
CA ASP A 42 -0.91 6.73 11.22
C ASP A 42 -1.73 7.01 9.94
N SER A 43 -1.80 6.05 9.01
CA SER A 43 -2.56 6.17 7.76
C SER A 43 -4.09 6.05 7.92
N PHE A 44 -4.63 6.48 9.06
CA PHE A 44 -6.05 6.33 9.40
C PHE A 44 -7.00 6.84 8.31
N ASP A 45 -6.64 7.96 7.66
CA ASP A 45 -7.44 8.52 6.58
C ASP A 45 -7.18 7.87 5.23
N ALA A 46 -5.92 7.51 4.94
CA ALA A 46 -5.53 6.95 3.65
C ALA A 46 -5.93 5.48 3.50
N SER A 47 -5.95 4.73 4.62
CA SER A 47 -6.18 3.29 4.65
C SER A 47 -7.55 2.88 5.19
N GLN A 48 -8.54 3.80 5.19
CA GLN A 48 -9.92 3.44 5.47
C GLN A 48 -10.40 2.34 4.53
N TRP A 49 -11.20 1.41 5.03
CA TRP A 49 -11.70 0.27 4.26
C TRP A 49 -12.37 0.71 2.96
N THR A 50 -13.20 1.76 3.02
CA THR A 50 -13.86 2.33 1.83
C THR A 50 -12.89 2.93 0.82
N LYS A 51 -11.79 3.54 1.30
CA LYS A 51 -10.77 4.11 0.40
C LYS A 51 -9.91 3.05 -0.26
N LEU A 52 -9.55 1.99 0.48
CA LEU A 52 -8.85 0.84 -0.10
C LEU A 52 -9.76 0.12 -1.10
N GLU A 53 -11.03 -0.11 -0.76
CA GLU A 53 -12.02 -0.73 -1.64
C GLU A 53 -12.18 0.04 -2.95
N SER A 54 -12.27 1.37 -2.90
CA SER A 54 -12.43 2.22 -4.09
C SER A 54 -11.27 2.12 -5.09
N GLN A 55 -10.10 1.65 -4.65
CA GLN A 55 -8.92 1.43 -5.49
C GLN A 55 -8.88 0.04 -6.13
N ALA A 56 -9.83 -0.85 -5.87
CA ALA A 56 -9.78 -2.25 -6.28
C ALA A 56 -9.55 -2.44 -7.79
N ASP A 57 -10.22 -1.65 -8.63
CA ASP A 57 -10.04 -1.71 -10.09
C ASP A 57 -8.65 -1.26 -10.54
N GLU A 58 -8.07 -0.28 -9.89
CA GLU A 58 -6.71 0.18 -10.17
C GLU A 58 -5.67 -0.83 -9.70
N LEU A 59 -5.89 -1.47 -8.54
CA LEU A 59 -4.93 -2.39 -7.92
C LEU A 59 -4.91 -3.77 -8.61
N ALA A 60 -6.05 -4.30 -9.02
CA ALA A 60 -6.20 -5.68 -9.51
C ALA A 60 -5.26 -6.08 -10.66
N PRO A 61 -4.92 -5.23 -11.65
CA PRO A 61 -3.95 -5.57 -12.69
C PRO A 61 -2.51 -5.76 -12.18
N TYR A 62 -2.18 -5.20 -11.02
CA TYR A 62 -0.81 -5.11 -10.51
C TYR A 62 -0.58 -5.96 -9.27
N PHE A 63 -1.53 -5.98 -8.33
CA PHE A 63 -1.39 -6.68 -7.05
C PHE A 63 -2.30 -7.89 -6.96
N LYS A 64 -1.77 -8.97 -6.40
CA LYS A 64 -2.55 -10.18 -6.10
C LYS A 64 -2.84 -10.34 -4.62
N LEU A 65 -2.16 -9.59 -3.78
CA LEU A 65 -2.37 -9.53 -2.34
C LEU A 65 -2.33 -8.07 -1.87
N VAL A 66 -3.17 -7.76 -0.88
CA VAL A 66 -3.10 -6.50 -0.13
C VAL A 66 -3.07 -6.84 1.36
N TRP A 67 -1.97 -6.49 2.03
CA TRP A 67 -1.85 -6.55 3.47
C TRP A 67 -2.44 -5.27 4.06
N VAL A 68 -3.42 -5.42 4.95
CA VAL A 68 -4.17 -4.32 5.58
C VAL A 68 -3.82 -4.22 7.07
N PRO A 69 -4.05 -3.05 7.72
CA PRO A 69 -3.83 -2.91 9.15
C PRO A 69 -4.64 -3.91 9.97
N GLN A 70 -4.25 -4.12 11.23
CA GLN A 70 -5.05 -4.88 12.19
C GLN A 70 -6.47 -4.31 12.25
N SER A 71 -7.46 -5.19 12.13
CA SER A 71 -8.83 -4.79 11.80
C SER A 71 -9.80 -4.73 12.99
N ALA A 72 -9.42 -5.25 14.17
CA ALA A 72 -10.26 -5.18 15.35
C ALA A 72 -10.13 -3.84 16.11
N TYR A 73 -11.09 -3.53 16.97
CA TYR A 73 -11.06 -2.35 17.82
C TYR A 73 -10.06 -2.53 18.96
N CYS A 74 -9.16 -1.58 19.13
CA CYS A 74 -8.07 -1.61 20.11
C CYS A 74 -8.16 -0.49 21.17
N GLY A 75 -9.36 -0.10 21.57
CA GLY A 75 -9.55 0.84 22.69
C GLY A 75 -9.46 2.33 22.32
N GLY A 76 -9.53 2.69 21.04
CA GLY A 76 -9.45 4.07 20.57
C GLY A 76 -8.85 4.18 19.17
N LYS A 77 -8.36 5.36 18.78
CA LYS A 77 -7.63 5.57 17.54
C LYS A 77 -6.25 4.91 17.66
N SER A 78 -6.02 3.83 16.92
CA SER A 78 -4.85 2.97 17.03
C SER A 78 -4.55 2.28 15.72
N MET A 79 -3.27 2.02 15.44
CA MET A 79 -2.83 1.16 14.32
C MET A 79 -3.18 -0.31 14.54
N GLY A 80 -3.53 -0.71 15.79
CA GLY A 80 -4.01 -2.04 16.11
C GLY A 80 -3.02 -2.93 16.88
N TYR A 81 -1.79 -2.48 17.12
CA TYR A 81 -0.76 -3.29 17.78
C TYR A 81 -0.92 -3.39 19.31
N ASN A 82 -1.87 -2.68 19.90
CA ASN A 82 -2.35 -2.86 21.27
C ASN A 82 -3.63 -3.74 21.29
N ASP A 83 -3.59 -4.89 20.67
CA ASP A 83 -4.71 -5.77 20.35
C ASP A 83 -5.58 -6.12 21.59
N LEU A 84 -6.82 -5.66 21.61
CA LEU A 84 -7.72 -5.78 22.74
C LEU A 84 -8.82 -6.81 22.50
N TYR A 85 -9.48 -6.77 21.36
CA TYR A 85 -10.56 -7.67 20.99
C TYR A 85 -10.14 -8.58 19.81
N TRP A 86 -10.49 -9.86 19.90
CA TRP A 86 -10.23 -10.83 18.84
C TRP A 86 -11.49 -11.29 18.12
N PHE A 87 -12.65 -11.31 18.79
CA PHE A 87 -13.85 -11.94 18.25
C PHE A 87 -15.05 -11.01 18.10
N LYS A 88 -15.09 -9.92 18.83
CA LYS A 88 -16.20 -8.98 18.76
C LYS A 88 -15.71 -7.56 18.58
N ASN A 89 -16.29 -6.77 17.82
CA ASN A 89 -15.96 -5.37 17.60
C ASN A 89 -14.81 -5.16 16.60
N TYR A 90 -15.22 -5.20 15.34
CA TYR A 90 -14.37 -4.85 14.19
C TYR A 90 -14.64 -3.41 13.68
N ASN A 91 -15.21 -2.55 14.52
CA ASN A 91 -15.28 -1.11 14.24
C ASN A 91 -13.99 -0.46 14.72
N SER A 92 -13.00 -0.44 13.85
CA SER A 92 -11.65 0.00 14.15
C SER A 92 -11.39 1.45 13.72
N SER A 93 -10.13 1.88 13.83
CA SER A 93 -9.69 3.18 13.31
C SER A 93 -9.79 3.31 11.79
N PHE A 94 -9.98 2.20 11.07
CA PHE A 94 -10.00 2.14 9.60
C PHE A 94 -11.41 1.99 9.02
N GLY A 95 -12.42 1.86 9.86
CA GLY A 95 -13.82 1.75 9.46
C GLY A 95 -14.61 0.70 10.23
N THR A 96 -15.84 0.48 9.80
CA THR A 96 -16.76 -0.49 10.41
C THR A 96 -16.50 -1.92 9.93
N GLU A 97 -17.00 -2.92 10.65
CA GLU A 97 -16.96 -4.32 10.21
C GLU A 97 -17.65 -4.53 8.86
N GLN A 98 -18.76 -3.83 8.62
CA GLN A 98 -19.47 -3.90 7.34
C GLN A 98 -18.59 -3.43 6.18
N GLU A 99 -17.88 -2.31 6.35
CA GLU A 99 -16.96 -1.78 5.35
C GLU A 99 -15.75 -2.71 5.13
N LEU A 100 -15.23 -3.31 6.21
CA LEU A 100 -14.16 -4.31 6.12
C LEU A 100 -14.60 -5.52 5.28
N ARG A 101 -15.77 -6.08 5.57
CA ARG A 101 -16.33 -7.23 4.82
C ARG A 101 -16.61 -6.87 3.35
N SER A 102 -17.08 -5.65 3.09
CA SER A 102 -17.29 -5.13 1.73
C SER A 102 -15.96 -5.07 0.96
N MET A 103 -14.94 -4.48 1.55
CA MET A 103 -13.60 -4.37 0.95
C MET A 103 -13.01 -5.76 0.66
N ILE A 104 -13.04 -6.69 1.61
CA ILE A 104 -12.53 -8.06 1.42
C ILE A 104 -13.29 -8.75 0.28
N GLY A 105 -14.62 -8.59 0.25
CA GLY A 105 -15.49 -9.15 -0.79
C GLY A 105 -15.17 -8.60 -2.18
N THR A 106 -15.02 -7.28 -2.29
CA THR A 106 -14.67 -6.59 -3.55
C THR A 106 -13.28 -6.99 -4.02
N PHE A 107 -12.28 -7.01 -3.14
CA PHE A 107 -10.93 -7.46 -3.49
C PHE A 107 -10.94 -8.90 -4.01
N LYS A 108 -11.63 -9.81 -3.32
CA LYS A 108 -11.78 -11.21 -3.75
C LYS A 108 -12.41 -11.33 -5.13
N GLN A 109 -13.46 -10.56 -5.43
CA GLN A 109 -14.11 -10.53 -6.75
C GLN A 109 -13.16 -10.03 -7.85
N LYS A 110 -12.22 -9.15 -7.52
CA LYS A 110 -11.19 -8.63 -8.43
C LYS A 110 -9.93 -9.52 -8.49
N GLY A 111 -9.92 -10.66 -7.79
CA GLY A 111 -8.77 -11.58 -7.74
C GLY A 111 -7.61 -11.08 -6.88
N ILE A 112 -7.90 -10.25 -5.89
CA ILE A 112 -6.96 -9.77 -4.87
C ILE A 112 -7.27 -10.49 -3.56
N GLY A 113 -6.28 -11.15 -2.96
CA GLY A 113 -6.38 -11.71 -1.61
C GLY A 113 -6.04 -10.64 -0.56
N THR A 114 -6.81 -10.57 0.51
CA THR A 114 -6.53 -9.67 1.64
C THR A 114 -5.74 -10.44 2.71
N ILE A 115 -4.66 -9.85 3.23
CA ILE A 115 -3.82 -10.41 4.29
C ILE A 115 -4.13 -9.68 5.59
N ALA A 116 -4.57 -10.43 6.61
CA ALA A 116 -4.81 -9.90 7.94
C ALA A 116 -3.51 -9.64 8.69
N ASP A 117 -3.43 -8.55 9.43
CA ASP A 117 -2.38 -8.35 10.44
C ASP A 117 -2.81 -9.00 11.75
N VAL A 118 -1.97 -9.90 12.30
CA VAL A 118 -2.31 -10.79 13.42
C VAL A 118 -1.32 -10.59 14.54
N VAL A 119 -1.78 -9.96 15.61
CA VAL A 119 -1.00 -9.70 16.82
C VAL A 119 -1.34 -10.77 17.84
N ILE A 120 -0.43 -11.74 18.04
CA ILE A 120 -0.63 -12.84 19.00
C ILE A 120 0.56 -13.05 19.94
N ASN A 121 1.64 -12.27 19.78
CA ASN A 121 2.73 -12.27 20.74
C ASN A 121 2.24 -11.79 22.11
N HIS A 122 1.50 -10.70 22.10
CA HIS A 122 1.01 -10.01 23.28
C HIS A 122 -0.46 -9.61 23.12
N ARG A 123 -1.07 -9.20 24.23
CA ARG A 123 -2.46 -8.71 24.21
C ARG A 123 -2.67 -7.57 25.18
N GLY A 124 -3.49 -6.60 24.79
CA GLY A 124 -3.99 -5.53 25.64
C GLY A 124 -5.05 -6.00 26.64
N THR A 125 -5.26 -5.21 27.69
CA THR A 125 -6.25 -5.42 28.74
C THR A 125 -7.13 -4.18 28.89
N VAL A 126 -8.30 -4.30 29.53
CA VAL A 126 -9.32 -3.22 29.54
C VAL A 126 -8.96 -2.11 30.51
N LYS A 127 -8.66 -2.42 31.78
CA LYS A 127 -8.42 -1.43 32.86
C LYS A 127 -7.22 -1.75 33.72
N ASN A 128 -6.92 -3.01 33.94
CA ASN A 128 -5.80 -3.45 34.77
C ASN A 128 -4.93 -4.47 34.01
N TRP A 129 -3.92 -4.99 34.67
CA TRP A 129 -2.91 -5.85 34.05
C TRP A 129 -3.44 -7.19 33.52
N PHE A 130 -4.58 -7.70 33.99
CA PHE A 130 -5.03 -9.06 33.68
C PHE A 130 -6.53 -9.15 33.39
N ASP A 131 -7.23 -8.03 33.19
CA ASP A 131 -8.65 -8.02 32.87
C ASP A 131 -8.91 -8.14 31.36
N PHE A 132 -8.44 -9.24 30.79
CA PHE A 132 -8.69 -9.56 29.40
C PHE A 132 -10.19 -9.61 29.10
N PRO A 133 -10.64 -9.09 27.94
CA PRO A 133 -12.03 -9.17 27.54
C PRO A 133 -12.53 -10.62 27.48
N GLU A 134 -13.75 -10.83 27.95
CA GLU A 134 -14.50 -12.04 27.69
C GLU A 134 -15.28 -11.88 26.39
N GLU A 135 -15.08 -12.81 25.46
CA GLU A 135 -15.62 -12.73 24.10
C GLU A 135 -16.29 -14.05 23.71
N THR A 136 -17.28 -13.98 22.82
CA THR A 136 -17.98 -15.17 22.33
C THR A 136 -17.84 -15.30 20.81
N TYR A 137 -17.45 -16.49 20.35
CA TYR A 137 -17.39 -16.82 18.94
C TYR A 137 -17.96 -18.22 18.69
N LYS A 138 -18.87 -18.36 17.72
CA LYS A 138 -19.58 -19.62 17.39
C LYS A 138 -20.17 -20.31 18.62
N GLY A 139 -20.77 -19.53 19.53
CA GLY A 139 -21.42 -20.03 20.74
C GLY A 139 -20.48 -20.52 21.85
N LYS A 140 -19.18 -20.33 21.70
CA LYS A 140 -18.17 -20.66 22.71
C LYS A 140 -17.55 -19.38 23.28
N THR A 141 -17.35 -19.34 24.59
CA THR A 141 -16.70 -18.24 25.30
C THR A 141 -15.19 -18.43 25.31
N TYR A 142 -14.46 -17.35 25.04
CA TYR A 142 -13.00 -17.25 25.07
C TYR A 142 -12.61 -16.13 26.00
N LYS A 143 -11.72 -16.43 26.93
CA LYS A 143 -11.18 -15.48 27.89
C LYS A 143 -9.78 -15.91 28.31
N MET A 144 -8.85 -14.98 28.23
CA MET A 144 -7.52 -15.14 28.81
C MET A 144 -7.53 -14.69 30.26
N THR A 145 -6.59 -15.17 31.04
CA THR A 145 -6.42 -14.88 32.46
C THR A 145 -4.96 -14.58 32.76
N SER A 146 -4.64 -14.19 33.98
CA SER A 146 -3.26 -13.96 34.41
C SER A 146 -2.36 -15.18 34.21
N THR A 147 -2.93 -16.42 34.28
CA THR A 147 -2.16 -17.66 34.06
C THR A 147 -1.85 -17.95 32.58
N ASP A 148 -2.33 -17.11 31.67
CA ASP A 148 -1.98 -17.14 30.24
C ASP A 148 -0.87 -16.14 29.87
N VAL A 149 -0.34 -15.39 30.86
CA VAL A 149 0.73 -14.41 30.73
C VAL A 149 2.05 -15.04 31.17
N CYS A 150 3.12 -14.81 30.42
CA CYS A 150 4.44 -15.34 30.68
C CYS A 150 5.02 -14.91 32.03
N ALA A 151 5.78 -15.78 32.70
CA ALA A 151 6.31 -15.56 34.05
C ALA A 151 7.21 -14.33 34.16
N GLY A 152 7.99 -14.03 33.11
CA GLY A 152 8.95 -12.93 33.06
C GLY A 152 8.44 -11.65 32.44
N ASP A 153 7.18 -11.61 31.97
CA ASP A 153 6.57 -10.52 31.21
C ASP A 153 6.90 -9.13 31.78
N ASP A 154 7.25 -8.21 30.89
CA ASP A 154 7.61 -6.82 31.14
C ASP A 154 8.76 -6.72 32.20
N LYS A 155 9.81 -7.55 32.04
CA LYS A 155 10.97 -7.63 32.96
C LYS A 155 10.60 -7.91 34.40
N GLY A 156 9.53 -8.69 34.60
CA GLY A 156 9.03 -9.08 35.90
C GLY A 156 8.03 -8.13 36.54
N LYS A 157 7.68 -7.02 35.91
CA LYS A 157 6.63 -6.12 36.42
C LYS A 157 5.25 -6.80 36.47
N ALA A 158 4.94 -7.67 35.50
CA ALA A 158 3.72 -8.45 35.55
C ALA A 158 3.65 -9.35 36.79
N ALA A 159 4.78 -9.95 37.20
CA ALA A 159 4.83 -10.75 38.43
C ALA A 159 4.65 -9.91 39.71
N GLU A 160 5.15 -8.67 39.73
CA GLU A 160 4.92 -7.75 40.83
C GLU A 160 3.43 -7.36 40.93
N GLU A 161 2.82 -7.07 39.78
CA GLU A 161 1.41 -6.70 39.71
C GLU A 161 0.49 -7.88 40.05
N ALA A 162 0.82 -9.09 39.61
CA ALA A 162 0.12 -10.32 39.97
C ALA A 162 0.10 -10.53 41.50
N ARG A 163 1.23 -10.31 42.18
CA ARG A 163 1.30 -10.37 43.66
C ARG A 163 0.40 -9.34 44.32
N LYS A 164 0.33 -8.10 43.81
CA LYS A 164 -0.56 -7.05 44.36
C LYS A 164 -2.01 -7.43 44.18
N GLN A 165 -2.37 -8.07 43.08
CA GLN A 165 -3.76 -8.48 42.80
C GLN A 165 -4.10 -9.86 43.38
N GLY A 166 -3.17 -10.58 44.03
CA GLY A 166 -3.40 -11.89 44.60
C GLY A 166 -3.67 -12.99 43.56
N VAL A 167 -3.12 -12.84 42.32
CA VAL A 167 -3.26 -13.79 41.22
C VAL A 167 -1.89 -14.39 40.85
N SER A 168 -1.91 -15.49 40.11
CA SER A 168 -0.69 -16.15 39.62
C SER A 168 -0.52 -15.93 38.11
N LEU A 169 0.70 -15.77 37.64
CA LEU A 169 1.07 -15.87 36.23
C LEU A 169 1.24 -17.33 35.80
N SER A 170 1.46 -17.57 34.50
CA SER A 170 2.00 -18.85 34.02
C SER A 170 3.32 -19.16 34.70
N ALA A 171 3.64 -20.45 34.82
CA ALA A 171 4.97 -20.92 35.25
C ALA A 171 6.00 -20.84 34.12
N ASN A 172 5.59 -20.63 32.85
CA ASN A 172 6.45 -20.60 31.69
C ASN A 172 6.94 -19.18 31.43
N TYR A 173 8.22 -19.07 31.03
CA TYR A 173 8.76 -17.84 30.45
C TYR A 173 8.48 -17.76 28.96
N ASP A 174 8.73 -16.59 28.37
CA ASP A 174 8.70 -16.43 26.93
C ASP A 174 9.58 -17.46 26.24
N THR A 175 9.10 -17.89 25.08
CA THR A 175 9.85 -18.82 24.23
C THR A 175 10.64 -18.10 23.12
N GLY A 176 10.60 -16.78 23.12
CA GLY A 176 11.31 -15.86 22.26
C GLY A 176 11.84 -14.64 23.03
N GLU A 177 11.76 -13.47 22.44
CA GLU A 177 12.17 -12.20 23.04
C GLU A 177 11.03 -11.60 23.88
N ASP A 178 11.30 -11.23 25.14
CA ASP A 178 10.41 -10.49 26.03
C ASP A 178 10.17 -9.08 25.47
N TRP A 179 8.91 -8.60 25.48
CA TRP A 179 8.56 -7.27 25.01
C TRP A 179 7.93 -6.42 26.11
N ASP A 180 8.55 -5.28 26.40
CA ASP A 180 8.08 -4.34 27.41
C ASP A 180 6.85 -3.56 26.92
N GLY A 181 5.65 -3.97 27.25
CA GLY A 181 4.46 -3.24 26.79
C GLY A 181 3.15 -3.85 27.22
N MET A 182 2.54 -4.63 26.34
CA MET A 182 1.33 -5.40 26.62
C MET A 182 1.68 -6.71 27.33
N ARG A 183 0.68 -7.57 27.55
CA ARG A 183 0.91 -8.86 28.25
C ARG A 183 1.36 -9.91 27.26
N ASP A 184 2.59 -10.34 27.36
CA ASP A 184 3.15 -11.43 26.55
C ASP A 184 2.47 -12.76 26.86
N LEU A 185 1.95 -13.40 25.81
CA LEU A 185 1.11 -14.58 25.93
C LEU A 185 1.94 -15.87 26.02
N ASP A 186 1.64 -16.71 27.00
CA ASP A 186 2.23 -18.04 27.10
C ASP A 186 1.66 -18.98 26.04
N HIS A 187 2.35 -19.13 24.92
CA HIS A 187 1.94 -20.05 23.86
C HIS A 187 2.00 -21.55 24.24
N ASN A 188 2.56 -21.92 25.41
CA ASN A 188 2.41 -23.27 25.95
C ASN A 188 1.05 -23.47 26.64
N SER A 189 0.32 -22.39 27.00
CA SER A 189 -1.02 -22.48 27.55
C SER A 189 -1.99 -23.06 26.50
N ALA A 190 -2.72 -24.10 26.89
CA ALA A 190 -3.78 -24.67 26.05
C ALA A 190 -4.90 -23.66 25.79
N ASN A 191 -5.16 -22.75 26.75
CA ASN A 191 -6.16 -21.70 26.59
C ASN A 191 -5.73 -20.68 25.53
N VAL A 192 -4.49 -20.18 25.58
CA VAL A 192 -3.92 -19.29 24.55
C VAL A 192 -4.00 -19.95 23.18
N GLN A 193 -3.55 -21.21 23.06
CA GLN A 193 -3.61 -21.95 21.80
C GLN A 193 -5.02 -22.10 21.25
N ASN A 194 -6.01 -22.35 22.10
CA ASN A 194 -7.42 -22.44 21.70
C ASN A 194 -7.98 -21.10 21.25
N CYS A 195 -7.65 -20.01 21.97
CA CYS A 195 -8.03 -18.65 21.59
C CYS A 195 -7.43 -18.27 20.22
N VAL A 196 -6.15 -18.49 20.00
CA VAL A 196 -5.47 -18.17 18.72
C VAL A 196 -6.03 -18.98 17.56
N LYS A 197 -6.27 -20.28 17.73
CA LYS A 197 -6.89 -21.11 16.67
C LYS A 197 -8.29 -20.62 16.30
N ALA A 198 -9.10 -20.24 17.28
CA ALA A 198 -10.42 -19.69 17.04
C ALA A 198 -10.36 -18.29 16.39
N TYR A 199 -9.39 -17.46 16.76
CA TYR A 199 -9.16 -16.16 16.15
C TYR A 199 -8.78 -16.30 14.67
N LEU A 200 -7.89 -17.21 14.34
CA LEU A 200 -7.54 -17.50 12.95
C LEU A 200 -8.74 -18.08 12.15
N ASP A 201 -9.59 -18.89 12.78
CA ASP A 201 -10.82 -19.36 12.14
C ASP A 201 -11.78 -18.22 11.82
N LEU A 202 -11.94 -17.24 12.73
CA LEU A 202 -12.72 -16.03 12.47
C LEU A 202 -12.15 -15.25 11.28
N LEU A 203 -10.84 -14.97 11.28
CA LEU A 203 -10.22 -14.17 10.23
C LEU A 203 -10.34 -14.84 8.85
N LEU A 204 -9.99 -16.11 8.76
CA LEU A 204 -9.90 -16.81 7.47
C LEU A 204 -11.27 -17.27 6.94
N ASN A 205 -12.12 -17.83 7.83
CA ASN A 205 -13.34 -18.50 7.42
C ASN A 205 -14.60 -17.64 7.57
N ASP A 206 -14.62 -16.68 8.50
CA ASP A 206 -15.80 -15.81 8.70
C ASP A 206 -15.60 -14.45 8.03
N LEU A 207 -14.51 -13.73 8.29
CA LEU A 207 -14.21 -12.45 7.64
C LEU A 207 -13.72 -12.62 6.19
N GLY A 208 -13.11 -13.77 5.86
CA GLY A 208 -12.75 -14.15 4.49
C GLY A 208 -11.37 -13.68 4.02
N TYR A 209 -10.46 -13.43 4.94
CA TYR A 209 -9.06 -13.16 4.60
C TYR A 209 -8.42 -14.33 3.85
N ALA A 210 -7.54 -14.03 2.90
CA ALA A 210 -6.81 -15.05 2.13
C ALA A 210 -5.59 -15.60 2.88
N GLY A 211 -5.10 -14.87 3.87
CA GLY A 211 -3.93 -15.24 4.64
C GLY A 211 -3.65 -14.26 5.77
N VAL A 212 -2.50 -14.45 6.43
CA VAL A 212 -2.13 -13.74 7.64
C VAL A 212 -0.68 -13.23 7.59
N ARG A 213 -0.45 -12.09 8.20
CA ARG A 213 0.86 -11.60 8.61
C ARG A 213 0.92 -11.66 10.13
N TYR A 214 1.83 -12.46 10.66
CA TYR A 214 2.08 -12.50 12.10
C TYR A 214 3.03 -11.40 12.51
N ASP A 215 2.56 -10.55 13.40
CA ASP A 215 3.32 -9.50 14.05
C ASP A 215 4.33 -10.09 15.03
N MET A 216 5.51 -9.47 15.16
CA MET A 216 6.50 -9.69 16.21
C MET A 216 6.80 -11.18 16.48
N THR A 217 7.09 -11.97 15.43
CA THR A 217 7.34 -13.42 15.60
C THR A 217 8.66 -13.77 16.31
N LYS A 218 9.48 -12.80 16.68
CA LYS A 218 10.62 -13.00 17.57
C LYS A 218 10.21 -13.24 19.02
N GLY A 219 9.02 -12.79 19.43
CA GLY A 219 8.57 -12.91 20.82
C GLY A 219 8.12 -14.31 21.21
N TYR A 220 7.94 -15.24 20.25
CA TYR A 220 7.60 -16.63 20.57
C TYR A 220 8.21 -17.62 19.59
N ALA A 221 8.40 -18.88 20.03
CA ALA A 221 9.07 -19.90 19.22
C ALA A 221 8.30 -20.22 17.94
N GLY A 222 9.00 -20.32 16.80
CA GLY A 222 8.43 -20.58 15.48
C GLY A 222 7.58 -21.85 15.38
N LYS A 223 7.77 -22.84 16.25
CA LYS A 223 6.93 -24.05 16.36
C LYS A 223 5.44 -23.74 16.57
N PHE A 224 5.12 -22.64 17.27
CA PHE A 224 3.74 -22.24 17.51
C PHE A 224 3.10 -21.66 16.24
N THR A 225 3.82 -20.83 15.48
CA THR A 225 3.37 -20.41 14.13
C THR A 225 3.08 -21.63 13.26
N GLY A 226 3.98 -22.63 13.26
CA GLY A 226 3.78 -23.88 12.54
C GLY A 226 2.52 -24.63 12.97
N MET A 227 2.30 -24.76 14.27
CA MET A 227 1.13 -25.42 14.86
C MET A 227 -0.18 -24.69 14.50
N TYR A 228 -0.20 -23.36 14.60
CA TYR A 228 -1.37 -22.55 14.27
C TYR A 228 -1.69 -22.64 12.78
N ASN A 229 -0.69 -22.55 11.91
CA ASN A 229 -0.89 -22.67 10.47
C ASN A 229 -1.31 -24.08 10.04
N LYS A 230 -0.84 -25.14 10.72
CA LYS A 230 -1.36 -26.50 10.50
C LYS A 230 -2.86 -26.59 10.81
N ALA A 231 -3.30 -25.94 11.89
CA ALA A 231 -4.70 -25.97 12.30
C ALA A 231 -5.60 -25.09 11.42
N ALA A 232 -5.17 -23.87 11.09
CA ALA A 232 -5.96 -22.88 10.36
C ALA A 232 -5.85 -23.00 8.83
N ASN A 233 -4.78 -23.59 8.32
CA ASN A 233 -4.50 -23.83 6.91
C ASN A 233 -4.63 -22.59 6.00
N PRO A 234 -3.99 -21.44 6.32
CA PRO A 234 -4.05 -20.25 5.48
C PRO A 234 -3.36 -20.51 4.13
N THR A 235 -3.87 -19.93 3.05
CA THR A 235 -3.20 -19.98 1.73
C THR A 235 -1.87 -19.23 1.76
N TYR A 236 -1.81 -18.11 2.50
CA TYR A 236 -0.64 -17.26 2.66
C TYR A 236 -0.39 -17.04 4.15
N SER A 237 0.86 -17.22 4.56
CA SER A 237 1.31 -16.89 5.90
C SER A 237 2.70 -16.27 5.83
N VAL A 238 2.87 -15.10 6.41
CA VAL A 238 4.17 -14.43 6.53
C VAL A 238 4.39 -13.97 7.96
N GLY A 239 5.58 -14.20 8.51
CA GLY A 239 5.98 -13.74 9.83
C GLY A 239 6.92 -12.56 9.75
N GLU A 240 6.74 -11.62 10.67
CA GLU A 240 7.68 -10.55 10.91
C GLU A 240 8.73 -11.02 11.91
N TYR A 241 9.79 -11.60 11.42
CA TYR A 241 10.99 -11.88 12.21
C TYR A 241 12.00 -10.74 11.96
N PHE A 242 11.91 -9.67 12.75
CA PHE A 242 12.63 -8.41 12.55
C PHE A 242 14.14 -8.58 12.84
N ASP A 243 14.88 -9.13 11.89
CA ASP A 243 16.31 -9.41 12.03
C ASP A 243 17.06 -9.31 10.68
N GLY A 244 18.15 -8.54 10.66
CA GLY A 244 19.02 -8.41 9.49
C GLY A 244 19.93 -9.62 9.23
N ASN A 245 20.04 -10.54 10.20
CA ASN A 245 20.85 -11.74 10.06
C ASN A 245 20.04 -12.85 9.37
N LYS A 246 20.43 -13.20 8.16
CA LYS A 246 19.79 -14.26 7.37
C LYS A 246 19.70 -15.60 8.13
N THR A 247 20.73 -15.95 8.89
CA THR A 247 20.73 -17.21 9.65
C THR A 247 19.63 -17.25 10.70
N ASN A 248 19.39 -16.15 11.41
CA ASN A 248 18.34 -16.07 12.42
C ASN A 248 16.95 -16.22 11.77
N VAL A 249 16.71 -15.53 10.66
CA VAL A 249 15.43 -15.63 9.92
C VAL A 249 15.22 -17.05 9.37
N THR A 250 16.26 -17.68 8.82
CA THR A 250 16.15 -19.07 8.32
C THR A 250 15.97 -20.09 9.43
N ASN A 251 16.57 -19.87 10.61
CA ASN A 251 16.33 -20.70 11.79
C ASN A 251 14.86 -20.61 12.23
N TRP A 252 14.30 -19.42 12.25
CA TRP A 252 12.87 -19.25 12.54
C TRP A 252 12.00 -19.97 11.50
N LEU A 253 12.26 -19.78 10.19
CA LEU A 253 11.55 -20.52 9.13
C LEU A 253 11.60 -22.04 9.36
N ASN A 254 12.77 -22.58 9.71
CA ASN A 254 12.94 -23.99 10.01
C ASN A 254 12.17 -24.43 11.28
N ALA A 255 12.07 -23.55 12.28
CA ALA A 255 11.30 -23.81 13.50
C ALA A 255 9.78 -23.86 13.25
N THR A 256 9.28 -23.24 12.15
CA THR A 256 7.87 -23.34 11.77
C THR A 256 7.50 -24.69 11.14
N LYS A 257 8.47 -25.58 10.87
CA LYS A 257 8.22 -26.84 10.17
C LYS A 257 7.27 -27.75 10.93
N VAL A 258 6.28 -28.26 10.22
CA VAL A 258 5.39 -29.34 10.65
C VAL A 258 5.39 -30.41 9.57
N ASP A 259 5.58 -31.65 9.98
CA ASP A 259 5.68 -32.80 9.05
C ASP A 259 6.72 -32.55 7.91
N GLY A 260 7.85 -31.92 8.26
CA GLY A 260 8.94 -31.58 7.33
C GLY A 260 8.68 -30.37 6.40
N LYS A 261 7.51 -29.75 6.46
CA LYS A 261 7.11 -28.62 5.59
C LYS A 261 7.20 -27.31 6.34
N VAL A 262 7.84 -26.29 5.75
CA VAL A 262 7.85 -24.92 6.26
C VAL A 262 6.42 -24.35 6.19
N MET A 263 5.89 -23.88 7.31
CA MET A 263 4.49 -23.49 7.45
C MET A 263 4.25 -21.97 7.35
N SER A 264 5.30 -21.16 7.23
CA SER A 264 5.18 -19.71 7.04
C SER A 264 6.29 -19.20 6.14
N ALA A 265 6.03 -18.13 5.38
CA ALA A 265 7.07 -17.28 4.81
C ALA A 265 7.57 -16.30 5.89
N ALA A 266 8.62 -15.55 5.56
CA ALA A 266 9.13 -14.44 6.38
C ALA A 266 9.32 -13.19 5.54
N PHE A 267 9.13 -12.01 6.14
CA PHE A 267 9.64 -10.78 5.57
C PHE A 267 11.16 -10.83 5.48
N ASP A 268 11.70 -10.54 4.30
CA ASP A 268 13.13 -10.62 4.00
C ASP A 268 13.87 -9.37 4.50
N PHE A 269 13.99 -9.22 5.81
CA PHE A 269 14.76 -8.14 6.42
C PHE A 269 16.22 -8.12 5.97
N PRO A 270 16.92 -9.26 5.81
CA PRO A 270 18.29 -9.25 5.27
C PRO A 270 18.44 -8.55 3.92
N ILE A 271 17.53 -8.81 2.95
CA ILE A 271 17.58 -8.11 1.65
C ILE A 271 17.18 -6.64 1.79
N ARG A 272 16.24 -6.33 2.67
CA ARG A 272 15.84 -4.95 2.97
C ARG A 272 17.03 -4.10 3.41
N TYR A 273 17.85 -4.61 4.33
CA TYR A 273 19.06 -3.91 4.76
C TYR A 273 20.10 -3.75 3.65
N SER A 274 20.29 -4.79 2.84
CA SER A 274 21.20 -4.72 1.67
C SER A 274 20.77 -3.64 0.69
N VAL A 275 19.47 -3.55 0.41
CA VAL A 275 18.89 -2.56 -0.52
C VAL A 275 18.95 -1.15 0.07
N ARG A 276 18.60 -0.98 1.37
CA ARG A 276 18.72 0.30 2.07
C ARG A 276 20.15 0.83 2.04
N ASP A 277 21.12 -0.03 2.34
CA ASP A 277 22.54 0.37 2.36
C ASP A 277 23.04 0.73 0.97
N ALA A 278 22.60 -0.01 -0.07
CA ALA A 278 22.93 0.30 -1.45
C ALA A 278 22.39 1.68 -1.87
N ALA A 279 21.11 1.92 -1.63
CA ALA A 279 20.45 3.16 -2.01
C ALA A 279 20.98 4.36 -1.21
N ASN A 280 20.94 4.29 0.12
CA ASN A 280 21.29 5.41 0.99
C ASN A 280 22.76 5.85 0.87
N ASN A 281 23.67 4.87 0.66
CA ASN A 281 25.10 5.15 0.52
C ASN A 281 25.55 5.38 -0.95
N GLY A 282 24.64 5.17 -1.92
CA GLY A 282 24.99 5.24 -3.34
C GLY A 282 26.01 4.17 -3.76
N ASN A 283 26.02 3.03 -3.05
CA ASN A 283 26.93 1.92 -3.32
C ASN A 283 26.16 0.64 -3.62
N TRP A 284 25.83 0.46 -4.88
CA TRP A 284 24.96 -0.62 -5.36
C TRP A 284 25.60 -2.02 -5.27
N SER A 285 26.94 -2.11 -5.09
CA SER A 285 27.59 -3.39 -4.84
C SER A 285 27.12 -4.07 -3.53
N LYS A 286 26.51 -3.33 -2.62
CA LYS A 286 25.90 -3.87 -1.37
C LYS A 286 24.79 -4.89 -1.64
N LEU A 287 24.14 -4.83 -2.81
CA LEU A 287 23.12 -5.81 -3.20
C LEU A 287 23.66 -7.26 -3.27
N ALA A 288 24.97 -7.44 -3.42
CA ALA A 288 25.62 -8.74 -3.38
C ALA A 288 25.49 -9.45 -2.01
N ASN A 289 25.20 -8.71 -0.93
CA ASN A 289 24.92 -9.31 0.39
C ASN A 289 23.64 -10.15 0.39
N GLY A 290 22.70 -9.82 -0.51
CA GLY A 290 21.48 -10.60 -0.72
C GLY A 290 20.55 -10.66 0.50
N GLY A 291 19.75 -11.72 0.54
CA GLY A 291 18.78 -12.06 1.60
C GLY A 291 18.19 -13.44 1.37
N LEU A 292 16.97 -13.67 1.84
CA LEU A 292 16.24 -14.93 1.60
C LEU A 292 15.95 -15.12 0.11
N ALA A 293 15.54 -14.05 -0.61
CA ALA A 293 15.20 -14.10 -2.02
C ALA A 293 16.37 -14.50 -2.94
N THR A 294 17.61 -14.34 -2.46
CA THR A 294 18.81 -14.76 -3.18
C THR A 294 19.28 -16.18 -2.80
N ASP A 295 18.64 -16.80 -1.82
CA ASP A 295 18.98 -18.12 -1.32
C ASP A 295 18.21 -19.21 -2.07
N VAL A 296 18.89 -20.24 -2.55
CA VAL A 296 18.30 -21.32 -3.38
C VAL A 296 17.24 -22.12 -2.62
N VAL A 297 17.31 -22.21 -1.30
CA VAL A 297 16.41 -22.99 -0.45
C VAL A 297 15.23 -22.13 0.02
N TYR A 298 15.49 -20.89 0.39
CA TYR A 298 14.51 -20.06 1.10
C TYR A 298 13.80 -19.02 0.25
N LYS A 299 14.22 -18.79 -1.02
CA LYS A 299 13.60 -17.78 -1.90
C LYS A 299 12.09 -17.92 -2.09
N ARG A 300 11.56 -19.14 -2.04
CA ARG A 300 10.12 -19.41 -2.07
C ARG A 300 9.38 -18.70 -0.93
N TYR A 301 10.00 -18.67 0.25
CA TYR A 301 9.42 -18.13 1.48
C TYR A 301 9.85 -16.68 1.76
N ALA A 302 10.50 -16.03 0.82
CA ALA A 302 10.93 -14.64 0.94
C ALA A 302 9.79 -13.70 0.53
N VAL A 303 9.22 -12.94 1.46
CA VAL A 303 8.40 -11.77 1.16
C VAL A 303 9.32 -10.56 1.22
N THR A 304 9.73 -10.07 0.03
CA THR A 304 10.71 -9.00 -0.07
C THR A 304 10.06 -7.63 0.04
N PHE A 305 10.71 -6.69 0.68
CA PHE A 305 10.21 -5.33 0.84
C PHE A 305 11.39 -4.34 0.96
N ILE A 306 11.12 -3.08 0.76
CA ILE A 306 12.11 -2.00 0.86
C ILE A 306 11.89 -1.21 2.12
N GLU A 307 10.65 -0.86 2.38
CA GLU A 307 10.20 -0.07 3.51
C GLU A 307 8.83 -0.58 3.97
N ASN A 308 8.52 -0.39 5.25
CA ASN A 308 7.22 -0.67 5.84
C ASN A 308 6.87 0.42 6.88
N HIS A 309 5.75 0.27 7.56
CA HIS A 309 5.25 1.19 8.57
C HIS A 309 6.16 1.35 9.81
N ASP A 310 7.13 0.45 10.04
CA ASP A 310 8.11 0.54 11.14
C ASP A 310 9.45 1.09 10.70
N THR A 311 9.77 1.05 9.41
CA THR A 311 11.07 1.50 8.90
C THR A 311 10.99 2.82 8.14
N GLU A 312 9.79 3.31 7.83
CA GLU A 312 9.59 4.59 7.15
C GLU A 312 10.02 5.79 7.99
N LYS A 313 10.31 6.92 7.33
CA LYS A 313 10.60 8.16 8.05
C LYS A 313 9.35 8.64 8.81
N ARG A 314 9.45 8.76 10.13
CA ARG A 314 8.47 9.37 11.03
C ARG A 314 9.13 10.45 11.88
N SER A 315 8.33 11.35 12.45
CA SER A 315 8.82 12.43 13.31
C SER A 315 9.14 11.97 14.73
N ASP A 316 8.56 10.85 15.16
CA ASP A 316 8.47 10.42 16.57
C ASP A 316 9.48 9.34 16.97
N ALA A 317 10.20 8.75 16.03
CA ALA A 317 11.09 7.65 16.33
C ALA A 317 12.30 7.57 15.40
N ALA A 318 13.36 6.92 15.88
CA ALA A 318 14.58 6.66 15.11
C ALA A 318 14.38 5.46 14.16
N GLN A 319 13.60 5.68 13.09
CA GLN A 319 13.47 4.71 12.02
C GLN A 319 14.71 4.71 11.13
N ASP A 320 14.75 3.71 10.28
CA ASP A 320 15.85 3.46 9.36
C ASP A 320 15.37 3.46 7.89
N PRO A 321 14.86 4.60 7.39
CA PRO A 321 14.18 4.69 6.10
C PRO A 321 15.14 4.62 4.92
N ILE A 322 14.59 4.32 3.76
CA ILE A 322 15.18 4.67 2.48
C ILE A 322 15.05 6.18 2.28
N ARG A 323 16.17 6.85 2.00
CA ARG A 323 16.24 8.31 1.88
C ARG A 323 16.42 8.80 0.46
N LYS A 324 16.85 7.93 -0.46
CA LYS A 324 17.06 8.25 -1.88
C LYS A 324 17.00 6.99 -2.73
N ASP A 325 16.87 7.16 -4.04
CA ASP A 325 16.86 6.06 -5.01
C ASP A 325 15.76 5.01 -4.79
N THR A 326 14.63 5.42 -4.19
CA THR A 326 13.47 4.57 -3.90
C THR A 326 12.98 3.82 -5.15
N LEU A 327 13.00 4.48 -6.33
CA LEU A 327 12.62 3.86 -7.59
C LEU A 327 13.57 2.72 -7.99
N ALA A 328 14.88 2.96 -7.95
CA ALA A 328 15.86 1.94 -8.27
C ALA A 328 15.82 0.76 -7.29
N ALA A 329 15.55 1.03 -6.01
CA ALA A 329 15.36 0.01 -4.99
C ALA A 329 14.13 -0.88 -5.30
N ASN A 330 12.97 -0.28 -5.63
CA ASN A 330 11.79 -1.03 -6.04
C ASN A 330 12.05 -1.82 -7.33
N ALA A 331 12.75 -1.23 -8.31
CA ALA A 331 13.11 -1.90 -9.55
C ALA A 331 13.98 -3.14 -9.30
N TYR A 332 14.91 -3.08 -8.35
CA TYR A 332 15.68 -4.27 -7.97
C TYR A 332 14.78 -5.38 -7.45
N LEU A 333 13.96 -5.13 -6.41
CA LEU A 333 13.13 -6.18 -5.82
C LEU A 333 12.07 -6.72 -6.78
N LEU A 334 11.47 -5.87 -7.60
CA LEU A 334 10.48 -6.30 -8.60
C LEU A 334 11.10 -7.12 -9.75
N ALA A 335 12.42 -7.03 -9.97
CA ALA A 335 13.12 -7.89 -10.90
C ALA A 335 13.63 -9.21 -10.31
N MET A 336 13.68 -9.33 -8.98
CA MET A 336 14.24 -10.50 -8.27
C MET A 336 13.19 -11.59 -7.98
N PRO A 337 13.61 -12.84 -7.66
CA PRO A 337 12.73 -13.84 -7.07
C PRO A 337 12.22 -13.41 -5.68
N GLY A 338 11.43 -14.25 -5.03
CA GLY A 338 10.65 -13.89 -3.85
C GLY A 338 9.31 -13.25 -4.24
N THR A 339 8.49 -12.94 -3.24
CA THR A 339 7.22 -12.21 -3.41
C THR A 339 7.42 -10.75 -3.02
N PRO A 340 7.50 -9.81 -3.96
CA PRO A 340 7.65 -8.40 -3.62
C PRO A 340 6.43 -7.86 -2.88
N CYS A 341 6.66 -7.14 -1.79
CA CYS A 341 5.68 -6.33 -1.08
C CYS A 341 6.03 -4.85 -1.28
N VAL A 342 5.18 -4.15 -2.01
CA VAL A 342 5.33 -2.71 -2.29
C VAL A 342 4.72 -1.94 -1.12
N PHE A 343 5.43 -0.94 -0.62
CA PHE A 343 4.95 -0.06 0.44
C PHE A 343 3.97 0.99 -0.10
N TYR A 344 2.91 1.31 0.66
CA TYR A 344 1.81 2.16 0.18
C TYR A 344 2.27 3.57 -0.25
N LYS A 345 3.18 4.21 0.50
CA LYS A 345 3.74 5.50 0.10
C LYS A 345 4.52 5.40 -1.22
N HIS A 346 5.31 4.35 -1.41
CA HIS A 346 6.02 4.15 -2.68
C HIS A 346 5.04 3.96 -3.85
N TRP A 347 3.94 3.20 -3.62
CA TRP A 347 2.90 3.06 -4.62
C TRP A 347 2.24 4.39 -4.97
N THR A 348 1.88 5.21 -3.98
CA THR A 348 1.20 6.50 -4.21
C THR A 348 2.10 7.51 -4.89
N ASP A 349 3.37 7.59 -4.48
CA ASP A 349 4.32 8.59 -4.94
C ASP A 349 4.95 8.25 -6.29
N CYS A 350 5.11 6.94 -6.57
CA CYS A 350 5.84 6.44 -7.75
C CYS A 350 4.98 5.53 -8.62
N LYS A 351 3.68 5.75 -8.64
CA LYS A 351 2.66 4.85 -9.21
C LYS A 351 2.97 4.40 -10.64
N GLN A 352 3.36 5.31 -11.54
CA GLN A 352 3.60 5.00 -12.94
C GLN A 352 4.81 4.08 -13.13
N ASP A 353 5.91 4.36 -12.44
CA ASP A 353 7.11 3.54 -12.49
C ASP A 353 6.85 2.14 -11.93
N ILE A 354 6.22 2.05 -10.77
CA ILE A 354 5.89 0.77 -10.14
C ILE A 354 4.94 -0.06 -11.01
N LYS A 355 3.93 0.56 -11.61
CA LYS A 355 3.06 -0.11 -12.60
C LYS A 355 3.87 -0.70 -13.75
N ASN A 356 4.79 0.05 -14.34
CA ASN A 356 5.65 -0.42 -15.43
C ASN A 356 6.57 -1.57 -14.99
N MET A 357 7.19 -1.47 -13.81
CA MET A 357 8.02 -2.53 -13.25
C MET A 357 7.23 -3.84 -13.10
N ILE A 358 6.03 -3.76 -12.52
CA ILE A 358 5.15 -4.92 -12.33
C ILE A 358 4.68 -5.49 -13.67
N LEU A 359 4.33 -4.64 -14.65
CA LEU A 359 3.95 -5.12 -15.99
C LEU A 359 5.09 -5.89 -16.68
N VAL A 360 6.33 -5.39 -16.61
CA VAL A 360 7.47 -6.10 -17.19
C VAL A 360 7.77 -7.39 -16.45
N ARG A 361 7.69 -7.39 -15.10
CA ARG A 361 7.77 -8.60 -14.26
C ARG A 361 6.74 -9.65 -14.68
N ASN A 362 5.48 -9.23 -14.88
CA ASN A 362 4.39 -10.13 -15.28
C ASN A 362 4.60 -10.68 -16.70
N ILE A 363 5.06 -9.86 -17.65
CA ILE A 363 5.42 -10.31 -19.01
C ILE A 363 6.50 -11.39 -18.94
N ALA A 364 7.52 -11.17 -18.12
CA ALA A 364 8.60 -12.16 -17.94
C ALA A 364 8.12 -13.42 -17.18
N GLY A 365 7.06 -13.31 -16.39
CA GLY A 365 6.56 -14.40 -15.55
C GLY A 365 7.48 -14.69 -14.37
N ILE A 366 8.09 -13.64 -13.77
CA ILE A 366 8.95 -13.81 -12.60
C ILE A 366 8.11 -14.30 -11.43
N HIS A 367 8.58 -15.33 -10.75
CA HIS A 367 7.95 -15.93 -9.58
C HIS A 367 8.93 -16.07 -8.41
N ASN A 368 8.43 -16.43 -7.25
CA ASN A 368 9.22 -16.49 -6.01
C ASN A 368 10.39 -17.50 -6.05
N GLU A 369 10.35 -18.48 -6.94
CA GLU A 369 11.41 -19.49 -7.10
C GLU A 369 12.25 -19.29 -8.37
N SER A 370 12.08 -18.18 -9.09
CA SER A 370 12.83 -17.87 -10.31
C SER A 370 14.34 -17.97 -10.10
N GLN A 371 15.07 -18.42 -11.13
CA GLN A 371 16.52 -18.41 -11.13
C GLN A 371 17.02 -17.01 -11.51
N TRP A 372 18.13 -16.60 -10.94
CA TRP A 372 18.74 -15.31 -11.21
C TRP A 372 20.26 -15.37 -11.26
N SER A 373 20.88 -14.39 -11.88
CA SER A 373 22.32 -14.19 -11.89
C SER A 373 22.66 -12.71 -11.90
N CYS A 374 23.75 -12.36 -11.23
CA CYS A 374 24.34 -11.03 -11.34
C CYS A 374 25.33 -11.01 -12.51
N THR A 375 25.19 -10.05 -13.43
CA THR A 375 26.07 -9.88 -14.58
C THR A 375 27.01 -8.69 -14.43
N GLU A 376 26.70 -7.74 -13.56
CA GLU A 376 27.58 -6.63 -13.19
C GLU A 376 27.34 -6.26 -11.72
N ASN A 377 28.43 -6.08 -10.98
CA ASN A 377 28.43 -5.67 -9.58
C ASN A 377 29.47 -4.56 -9.38
N SER A 378 29.01 -3.33 -9.38
CA SER A 378 29.85 -2.16 -9.12
C SER A 378 29.17 -1.20 -8.11
N ALA A 379 29.92 -0.26 -7.59
CA ALA A 379 29.36 0.74 -6.67
C ALA A 379 28.29 1.61 -7.34
N SER A 380 28.45 1.92 -8.63
CA SER A 380 27.53 2.80 -9.36
C SER A 380 26.38 2.06 -10.05
N ARG A 381 26.48 0.74 -10.22
CA ARG A 381 25.47 -0.06 -10.93
C ARG A 381 25.49 -1.53 -10.54
N TYR A 382 24.30 -2.11 -10.43
CA TYR A 382 24.12 -3.53 -10.25
C TYR A 382 23.18 -4.06 -11.35
N VAL A 383 23.59 -5.14 -12.04
CA VAL A 383 22.82 -5.71 -13.13
C VAL A 383 22.49 -7.16 -12.85
N VAL A 384 21.20 -7.48 -12.88
CA VAL A 384 20.71 -8.84 -12.68
C VAL A 384 19.93 -9.33 -13.88
N THR A 385 19.98 -10.63 -14.12
CA THR A 385 19.12 -11.33 -15.07
C THR A 385 18.35 -12.41 -14.33
N THR A 386 17.01 -12.33 -14.37
CA THR A 386 16.10 -13.28 -13.71
C THR A 386 15.33 -14.04 -14.77
N THR A 387 15.23 -15.36 -14.61
CA THR A 387 14.50 -16.25 -15.54
C THR A 387 13.10 -16.49 -14.99
N GLY A 388 12.11 -15.90 -15.63
CA GLY A 388 10.70 -16.15 -15.34
C GLY A 388 10.16 -17.35 -16.10
N ALA A 389 8.89 -17.66 -15.85
CA ALA A 389 8.17 -18.76 -16.51
C ALA A 389 8.04 -18.54 -18.03
N ASN A 390 7.94 -17.28 -18.47
CA ASN A 390 7.74 -16.94 -19.88
C ASN A 390 9.05 -16.59 -20.57
N MET A 391 9.87 -15.75 -19.94
CA MET A 391 11.15 -15.27 -20.51
C MET A 391 12.05 -14.68 -19.43
N ARG A 392 13.27 -14.29 -19.82
CA ARG A 392 14.21 -13.60 -18.95
C ARG A 392 13.87 -12.11 -18.84
N LEU A 393 14.17 -11.53 -17.69
CA LEU A 393 14.19 -10.08 -17.45
C LEU A 393 15.60 -9.69 -17.04
N ARG A 394 16.19 -8.68 -17.68
CA ARG A 394 17.44 -8.06 -17.23
C ARG A 394 17.13 -6.69 -16.65
N ALA A 395 17.59 -6.45 -15.43
CA ALA A 395 17.42 -5.19 -14.74
C ALA A 395 18.77 -4.58 -14.40
N ALA A 396 18.95 -3.30 -14.74
CA ALA A 396 20.06 -2.47 -14.30
C ALA A 396 19.53 -1.44 -13.30
N VAL A 397 20.16 -1.35 -12.14
CA VAL A 397 19.80 -0.38 -11.09
C VAL A 397 21.03 0.35 -10.58
N GLY A 398 20.87 1.59 -10.14
CA GLY A 398 21.95 2.42 -9.61
C GLY A 398 22.22 3.68 -10.42
N THR A 399 23.11 4.53 -9.89
CA THR A 399 23.32 5.91 -10.39
C THR A 399 23.72 5.99 -11.88
N THR A 400 24.30 4.92 -12.44
CA THR A 400 24.65 4.83 -13.86
C THR A 400 23.77 3.85 -14.65
N ALA A 401 22.65 3.42 -14.09
CA ALA A 401 21.74 2.47 -14.75
C ALA A 401 21.21 3.00 -16.10
N ASN A 402 20.93 4.31 -16.18
CA ASN A 402 20.41 4.93 -17.40
C ASN A 402 21.43 4.98 -18.55
N ALA A 403 22.73 4.78 -18.28
CA ALA A 403 23.76 4.63 -19.29
C ALA A 403 23.98 3.15 -19.71
N TYR A 404 23.37 2.18 -19.00
CA TYR A 404 23.57 0.77 -19.30
C TYR A 404 22.82 0.35 -20.55
N THR A 405 23.53 -0.36 -21.42
CA THR A 405 22.98 -1.12 -22.56
C THR A 405 23.61 -2.50 -22.52
N PRO A 406 22.84 -3.59 -22.63
CA PRO A 406 23.38 -4.93 -22.70
C PRO A 406 24.39 -5.04 -23.86
N THR A 407 25.54 -5.63 -23.59
CA THR A 407 26.61 -5.84 -24.60
C THR A 407 26.44 -7.16 -25.35
N ASP A 408 25.68 -8.09 -24.78
CA ASP A 408 25.26 -9.33 -25.43
C ASP A 408 24.00 -9.10 -26.27
N ASP A 409 23.92 -9.77 -27.42
CA ASP A 409 22.79 -9.65 -28.34
C ASP A 409 21.47 -10.20 -27.72
N GLY A 410 20.38 -9.74 -28.29
CA GLY A 410 19.06 -10.28 -28.00
C GLY A 410 18.28 -9.59 -26.87
N TRP A 411 18.63 -8.36 -26.51
CA TRP A 411 17.90 -7.56 -25.52
C TRP A 411 17.34 -6.26 -26.11
N ALA A 412 16.15 -5.88 -25.70
CA ALA A 412 15.53 -4.61 -26.02
C ALA A 412 15.03 -3.92 -24.76
N LEU A 413 15.18 -2.58 -24.70
CA LEU A 413 14.69 -1.76 -23.61
C LEU A 413 13.16 -1.81 -23.57
N ALA A 414 12.60 -2.32 -22.47
CA ALA A 414 11.16 -2.34 -22.22
C ALA A 414 10.71 -1.10 -21.43
N ALA A 415 11.29 -0.88 -20.28
CA ALA A 415 10.91 0.24 -19.40
C ALA A 415 12.16 0.84 -18.73
N GLU A 416 12.07 2.12 -18.38
CA GLU A 416 13.11 2.84 -17.66
C GLU A 416 12.54 3.97 -16.84
N GLY A 417 13.28 4.39 -15.82
CA GLY A 417 13.00 5.55 -14.99
C GLY A 417 14.29 6.03 -14.32
N TYR A 418 14.15 6.84 -13.26
CA TYR A 418 15.31 7.39 -12.56
C TYR A 418 16.13 6.28 -11.89
N HIS A 419 17.38 6.12 -12.34
CA HIS A 419 18.36 5.14 -11.86
C HIS A 419 17.96 3.66 -12.04
N TRP A 420 17.08 3.36 -13.01
CA TRP A 420 16.73 1.98 -13.35
C TRP A 420 16.38 1.79 -14.82
N ARG A 421 16.66 0.58 -15.35
CA ARG A 421 16.25 0.09 -16.67
C ARG A 421 15.89 -1.38 -16.64
N TYR A 422 14.86 -1.74 -17.40
CA TYR A 422 14.43 -3.12 -17.65
C TYR A 422 14.51 -3.47 -19.11
N PHE A 423 15.09 -4.64 -19.40
CA PHE A 423 15.24 -5.18 -20.75
C PHE A 423 14.55 -6.54 -20.83
N LEU A 424 13.84 -6.78 -21.93
CA LEU A 424 13.29 -8.07 -22.31
C LEU A 424 14.04 -8.67 -23.50
N PRO A 425 14.04 -10.00 -23.67
CA PRO A 425 14.58 -10.63 -24.85
C PRO A 425 13.86 -10.13 -26.10
N THR A 426 14.62 -9.86 -27.17
CA THR A 426 14.06 -9.47 -28.47
C THR A 426 13.13 -10.51 -29.05
N SER A 427 13.30 -11.80 -28.68
CA SER A 427 12.38 -12.90 -29.02
C SER A 427 10.97 -12.77 -28.44
N ALA A 428 10.71 -11.81 -27.55
CA ALA A 428 9.37 -11.52 -27.06
C ALA A 428 8.42 -11.03 -28.17
N GLU A 429 8.96 -10.43 -29.24
CA GLU A 429 8.22 -9.94 -30.40
C GLU A 429 6.92 -9.23 -30.02
N THR A 430 7.06 -8.14 -29.23
CA THR A 430 5.92 -7.39 -28.68
C THR A 430 6.20 -5.88 -28.67
N VAL A 431 5.18 -5.10 -28.28
CA VAL A 431 5.30 -3.65 -28.06
C VAL A 431 5.14 -3.35 -26.57
N PHE A 432 5.94 -2.43 -26.05
CA PHE A 432 5.79 -1.91 -24.70
C PHE A 432 5.53 -0.39 -24.76
N PRO A 433 4.26 0.06 -24.55
CA PRO A 433 3.95 1.46 -24.35
C PRO A 433 4.48 1.94 -23.00
N SER A 434 5.22 3.04 -22.98
CA SER A 434 5.92 3.55 -21.79
C SER A 434 4.99 4.07 -20.68
N LEU A 435 3.75 4.38 -21.03
CA LEU A 435 2.76 4.89 -20.08
C LEU A 435 1.79 3.76 -19.72
N PRO A 436 1.63 3.39 -18.43
CA PRO A 436 0.64 2.40 -18.00
C PRO A 436 -0.78 2.96 -18.09
N SER A 437 -1.80 2.10 -18.03
CA SER A 437 -3.19 2.52 -17.97
C SER A 437 -3.47 3.37 -16.73
N GLY A 438 -4.29 4.43 -16.87
CA GLY A 438 -4.66 5.29 -15.75
C GLY A 438 -5.22 6.66 -16.15
N GLU A 439 -5.40 7.48 -15.11
CA GLU A 439 -5.74 8.90 -15.28
C GLU A 439 -4.45 9.72 -15.41
N TYR A 440 -4.51 10.74 -16.28
CA TYR A 440 -3.39 11.63 -16.56
C TYR A 440 -3.86 13.05 -16.74
N HIS A 441 -2.93 14.00 -16.62
CA HIS A 441 -3.21 15.41 -16.84
C HIS A 441 -2.26 15.99 -17.89
N ASN A 442 -2.70 17.08 -18.56
CA ASN A 442 -1.86 17.93 -19.40
C ASN A 442 -1.13 17.21 -20.55
N ALA A 443 -1.90 16.47 -21.35
CA ALA A 443 -1.42 15.87 -22.59
C ALA A 443 -0.14 15.01 -22.43
N PRO A 444 -0.19 13.89 -21.69
CA PRO A 444 0.96 13.02 -21.48
C PRO A 444 1.43 12.41 -22.80
N THR A 445 2.69 11.97 -22.84
CA THR A 445 3.29 11.36 -24.01
C THR A 445 3.59 9.88 -23.78
N VAL A 446 3.09 9.02 -24.65
CA VAL A 446 3.37 7.57 -24.67
C VAL A 446 4.47 7.29 -25.68
N THR A 447 5.57 6.71 -25.26
CA THR A 447 6.61 6.18 -26.16
C THR A 447 6.28 4.73 -26.50
N LEU A 448 6.15 4.40 -27.77
CA LEU A 448 5.93 3.04 -28.26
C LEU A 448 7.28 2.36 -28.50
N ARG A 449 7.62 1.36 -27.68
CA ARG A 449 8.88 0.60 -27.79
C ARG A 449 8.63 -0.76 -28.42
N ALA A 450 9.37 -1.07 -29.47
CA ALA A 450 9.40 -2.40 -30.07
C ALA A 450 10.38 -3.30 -29.33
N ILE A 451 9.92 -4.44 -28.86
CA ILE A 451 10.75 -5.52 -28.31
C ILE A 451 10.88 -6.57 -29.41
N SER A 452 11.89 -6.43 -30.26
CA SER A 452 12.09 -7.27 -31.47
C SER A 452 13.53 -7.37 -31.85
N ALA A 453 13.93 -8.49 -32.46
CA ALA A 453 15.25 -8.67 -33.09
C ALA A 453 15.38 -7.82 -34.35
N ASN A 454 14.27 -7.45 -34.99
CA ASN A 454 14.29 -6.58 -36.18
C ASN A 454 14.43 -5.12 -35.74
N LYS A 455 15.61 -4.55 -35.92
CA LYS A 455 15.91 -3.14 -35.60
C LYS A 455 15.00 -2.13 -36.34
N ASN A 456 14.46 -2.54 -37.50
CA ASN A 456 13.54 -1.74 -38.30
C ASN A 456 12.07 -2.16 -38.11
N ALA A 457 11.74 -2.86 -37.02
CA ALA A 457 10.39 -3.26 -36.73
C ALA A 457 9.46 -2.05 -36.71
N GLN A 458 8.34 -2.14 -37.42
CA GLN A 458 7.28 -1.13 -37.39
C GLN A 458 6.27 -1.50 -36.34
N ILE A 459 5.65 -0.49 -35.78
CA ILE A 459 4.53 -0.61 -34.84
C ILE A 459 3.28 -0.08 -35.52
N VAL A 460 2.20 -0.84 -35.48
CA VAL A 460 0.86 -0.37 -35.85
C VAL A 460 0.05 -0.10 -34.61
N TYR A 461 -0.71 1.00 -34.58
CA TYR A 461 -1.52 1.35 -33.40
C TYR A 461 -2.81 2.08 -33.73
N THR A 462 -3.74 2.10 -32.79
CA THR A 462 -4.97 2.89 -32.75
C THR A 462 -5.13 3.54 -31.39
N LEU A 463 -5.95 4.58 -31.28
CA LEU A 463 -6.26 5.25 -30.01
C LEU A 463 -7.76 5.15 -29.64
N ASP A 464 -8.59 4.63 -30.52
CA ASP A 464 -10.04 4.50 -30.40
C ASP A 464 -10.50 3.12 -29.91
N GLY A 465 -9.56 2.21 -29.64
CA GLY A 465 -9.85 0.84 -29.21
C GLY A 465 -10.14 -0.13 -30.35
N SER A 466 -10.13 0.30 -31.60
CA SER A 466 -10.17 -0.61 -32.74
C SER A 466 -8.87 -1.42 -32.82
N ASN A 467 -8.91 -2.63 -33.42
CA ASN A 467 -7.69 -3.40 -33.61
C ASN A 467 -6.85 -2.80 -34.74
N PRO A 468 -5.54 -2.58 -34.50
CA PRO A 468 -4.66 -2.07 -35.55
C PRO A 468 -4.55 -3.08 -36.69
N THR A 469 -4.46 -2.57 -37.92
CA THR A 469 -4.34 -3.38 -39.15
C THR A 469 -2.99 -3.17 -39.83
N ALA A 470 -2.60 -4.08 -40.72
CA ALA A 470 -1.34 -3.96 -41.47
C ALA A 470 -1.31 -2.74 -42.42
N SER A 471 -2.46 -2.19 -42.79
CA SER A 471 -2.60 -0.98 -43.60
C SER A 471 -2.81 0.30 -42.76
N GLY A 472 -2.98 0.17 -41.44
CA GLY A 472 -3.22 1.29 -40.53
C GLY A 472 -2.00 2.17 -40.28
N THR A 473 -2.07 3.03 -39.26
CA THR A 473 -0.98 3.94 -38.86
C THR A 473 0.25 3.15 -38.45
N LYS A 474 1.36 3.36 -39.16
CA LYS A 474 2.65 2.72 -38.92
C LYS A 474 3.66 3.71 -38.38
N VAL A 475 4.38 3.31 -37.35
CA VAL A 475 5.43 4.14 -36.73
C VAL A 475 6.68 3.33 -36.44
N ALA A 476 7.80 4.02 -36.31
CA ALA A 476 9.08 3.42 -35.92
C ALA A 476 9.13 3.14 -34.41
N ASN A 477 10.08 2.27 -34.01
CA ASN A 477 10.44 2.07 -32.61
C ASN A 477 10.82 3.41 -31.94
N GLY A 478 10.32 3.66 -30.75
CA GLY A 478 10.59 4.87 -29.98
C GLY A 478 9.72 6.07 -30.36
N THR A 479 8.74 5.90 -31.24
CA THR A 479 7.80 6.99 -31.58
C THR A 479 7.03 7.45 -30.34
N LYS A 480 6.94 8.76 -30.18
CA LYS A 480 6.21 9.45 -29.11
C LYS A 480 4.84 9.86 -29.60
N VAL A 481 3.80 9.44 -28.89
CA VAL A 481 2.40 9.78 -29.15
C VAL A 481 1.89 10.63 -28.00
N THR A 482 1.58 11.90 -28.27
CA THR A 482 0.98 12.81 -27.28
C THR A 482 -0.53 12.60 -27.26
N LEU A 483 -1.11 12.50 -26.08
CA LEU A 483 -2.54 12.29 -25.86
C LEU A 483 -3.19 13.59 -25.36
N PRO A 484 -3.91 14.36 -26.19
CA PRO A 484 -4.71 15.49 -25.73
C PRO A 484 -5.77 15.07 -24.69
N ASN A 485 -6.51 16.04 -24.13
CA ASN A 485 -7.61 15.73 -23.23
C ASN A 485 -8.64 14.83 -23.92
N GLY A 486 -9.04 13.75 -23.23
CA GLY A 486 -9.98 12.76 -23.77
C GLY A 486 -9.76 11.37 -23.17
N LYS A 487 -10.62 10.44 -23.54
CA LYS A 487 -10.50 9.02 -23.17
C LYS A 487 -9.98 8.24 -24.36
N TYR A 488 -8.95 7.45 -24.13
CA TYR A 488 -8.27 6.70 -25.18
C TYR A 488 -8.18 5.23 -24.79
N THR A 489 -8.35 4.36 -25.78
CA THR A 489 -7.96 2.95 -25.70
C THR A 489 -6.88 2.71 -26.76
N LEU A 490 -5.62 2.85 -26.34
CA LEU A 490 -4.48 2.50 -27.17
C LEU A 490 -4.45 1.00 -27.38
N LYS A 491 -4.39 0.57 -28.65
CA LYS A 491 -4.02 -0.78 -29.05
C LYS A 491 -2.80 -0.70 -29.97
N ALA A 492 -1.74 -1.42 -29.63
CA ALA A 492 -0.49 -1.41 -30.39
C ALA A 492 0.04 -2.82 -30.60
N ALA A 493 0.66 -3.09 -31.75
CA ALA A 493 1.29 -4.35 -32.06
C ALA A 493 2.49 -4.14 -33.01
N LEU A 494 3.42 -5.10 -33.01
CA LEU A 494 4.46 -5.16 -34.04
C LEU A 494 3.83 -5.52 -35.40
N LEU A 495 4.34 -4.91 -36.45
CA LEU A 495 4.08 -5.29 -37.83
C LEU A 495 5.34 -6.00 -38.40
N ALA A 496 5.23 -7.31 -38.57
CA ALA A 496 6.31 -8.12 -39.11
C ALA A 496 5.81 -8.88 -40.35
N ASN A 497 6.54 -8.77 -41.47
CA ASN A 497 6.23 -9.46 -42.74
C ASN A 497 4.74 -9.25 -43.19
N GLY A 498 4.24 -8.05 -43.02
CA GLY A 498 2.85 -7.69 -43.36
C GLY A 498 1.77 -8.24 -42.42
N LYS A 499 2.15 -8.88 -41.31
CA LYS A 499 1.24 -9.45 -40.31
C LYS A 499 1.29 -8.65 -38.99
N VAL A 500 0.14 -8.39 -38.40
CA VAL A 500 0.01 -7.76 -37.08
C VAL A 500 0.23 -8.83 -36.02
N GLY A 501 1.16 -8.58 -35.12
CA GLY A 501 1.49 -9.45 -33.99
C GLY A 501 0.50 -9.33 -32.83
N THR A 502 0.93 -9.74 -31.64
CA THR A 502 0.13 -9.65 -30.40
C THR A 502 -0.20 -8.20 -30.06
N ILE A 503 -1.48 -7.93 -29.85
CA ILE A 503 -1.98 -6.59 -29.52
C ILE A 503 -1.82 -6.34 -28.02
N VAL A 504 -1.14 -5.26 -27.68
CA VAL A 504 -1.07 -4.72 -26.30
C VAL A 504 -2.08 -3.58 -26.17
N THR A 505 -2.86 -3.60 -25.10
CA THR A 505 -3.91 -2.59 -24.83
C THR A 505 -3.56 -1.76 -23.60
N ARG A 506 -3.78 -0.44 -23.70
CA ARG A 506 -3.73 0.51 -22.56
C ARG A 506 -4.91 1.46 -22.65
N THR A 507 -5.44 1.86 -21.50
CA THR A 507 -6.55 2.82 -21.40
C THR A 507 -6.10 4.08 -20.68
N TYR A 508 -6.44 5.23 -21.19
CA TYR A 508 -6.05 6.52 -20.63
C TYR A 508 -7.29 7.41 -20.48
N ASP A 509 -7.45 8.04 -19.33
CA ASP A 509 -8.38 9.15 -19.09
C ASP A 509 -7.53 10.41 -18.89
N VAL A 510 -7.42 11.23 -19.94
CA VAL A 510 -6.59 12.44 -19.93
C VAL A 510 -7.46 13.64 -19.67
N ARG A 511 -7.21 14.32 -18.57
CA ARG A 511 -7.99 15.49 -18.14
C ARG A 511 -7.11 16.73 -18.14
N LYS A 512 -7.75 17.88 -18.42
CA LYS A 512 -7.11 19.16 -18.14
C LYS A 512 -7.02 19.33 -16.63
N PHE A 513 -5.86 19.74 -16.16
CA PHE A 513 -5.74 20.14 -14.76
C PHE A 513 -6.38 21.52 -14.61
N GLU A 514 -7.33 21.65 -13.70
CA GLU A 514 -7.92 22.93 -13.33
C GLU A 514 -7.27 23.40 -12.03
N ALA A 515 -6.58 24.54 -12.10
CA ALA A 515 -5.95 25.14 -10.92
C ALA A 515 -7.01 25.47 -9.86
N TYR A 516 -6.72 25.18 -8.62
CA TYR A 516 -7.63 25.40 -7.49
C TYR A 516 -6.92 26.04 -6.31
N THR A 517 -7.71 26.55 -5.36
CA THR A 517 -7.20 27.10 -4.11
C THR A 517 -7.61 26.23 -2.92
N PHE A 518 -6.75 26.21 -1.90
CA PHE A 518 -7.02 25.54 -0.64
C PHE A 518 -6.57 26.45 0.52
N SER A 519 -7.03 26.17 1.73
CA SER A 519 -6.72 26.96 2.91
C SER A 519 -5.99 26.12 3.94
N VAL A 520 -4.96 26.72 4.56
CA VAL A 520 -4.26 26.12 5.71
C VAL A 520 -4.65 26.89 6.97
N TYR A 521 -5.01 26.13 8.00
CA TYR A 521 -5.49 26.61 9.30
C TYR A 521 -4.55 26.16 10.40
N VAL A 522 -4.03 27.08 11.22
CA VAL A 522 -3.08 26.77 12.30
C VAL A 522 -3.61 27.29 13.64
N ASN A 523 -3.79 26.36 14.59
CA ASN A 523 -4.13 26.68 15.96
C ASN A 523 -2.87 26.69 16.82
N THR A 524 -2.70 27.77 17.59
CA THR A 524 -1.54 28.02 18.45
C THR A 524 -1.88 28.08 19.94
N GLU A 525 -3.09 27.66 20.32
CA GLU A 525 -3.57 27.77 21.70
C GLU A 525 -2.72 26.98 22.68
N ASN A 526 -2.30 25.76 22.34
CA ASN A 526 -1.47 24.91 23.19
C ASN A 526 -0.12 25.56 23.56
N VAL A 527 0.40 26.41 22.71
CA VAL A 527 1.72 27.08 22.88
C VAL A 527 1.59 28.57 23.19
N GLY A 528 0.35 29.08 23.24
CA GLY A 528 0.05 30.47 23.59
C GLY A 528 0.62 31.53 22.67
N TRP A 529 0.94 31.22 21.40
CA TRP A 529 1.44 32.18 20.45
C TRP A 529 0.36 33.21 20.07
N LYS A 530 0.77 34.47 19.98
CA LYS A 530 -0.12 35.60 19.64
C LYS A 530 0.03 36.03 18.18
N ASN A 531 1.00 35.48 17.45
CA ASN A 531 1.27 35.63 16.01
C ASN A 531 1.68 34.30 15.45
N CYS A 532 1.45 34.11 14.17
CA CYS A 532 1.85 32.91 13.42
C CYS A 532 2.40 33.36 12.06
N TYR A 533 3.66 33.06 11.83
CA TYR A 533 4.32 33.27 10.54
C TYR A 533 4.30 31.97 9.75
N PHE A 534 4.06 32.08 8.46
CA PHE A 534 4.10 30.96 7.54
C PHE A 534 5.32 31.09 6.64
N TRP A 535 6.33 30.29 6.87
CA TRP A 535 7.40 30.04 5.90
C TRP A 535 7.01 28.92 4.98
N THR A 536 7.01 29.18 3.67
CA THR A 536 6.45 28.27 2.67
C THR A 536 7.39 28.06 1.50
N TRP A 537 7.41 26.85 0.94
CA TRP A 537 8.19 26.46 -0.24
C TRP A 537 7.65 25.18 -0.87
N GLY A 538 8.17 24.79 -2.01
CA GLY A 538 7.96 23.47 -2.64
C GLY A 538 7.04 23.49 -3.85
N GLY A 539 6.88 22.31 -4.43
CA GLY A 539 6.08 22.10 -5.61
C GLY A 539 6.68 22.65 -6.90
N ASP A 540 5.88 22.69 -7.95
CA ASP A 540 6.25 23.25 -9.26
C ASP A 540 6.21 24.78 -9.25
N ASP A 541 5.37 25.36 -8.39
CA ASP A 541 5.38 26.78 -8.04
C ASP A 541 6.14 26.95 -6.72
N THR A 542 7.03 27.92 -6.63
CA THR A 542 7.94 28.06 -5.47
C THR A 542 7.23 28.34 -4.16
N HIS A 543 5.99 28.84 -4.17
CA HIS A 543 5.17 29.20 -2.99
C HIS A 543 5.92 30.01 -1.93
N ALA A 544 6.97 30.73 -2.32
CA ALA A 544 7.78 31.53 -1.39
C ALA A 544 6.91 32.59 -0.67
N PRO A 545 7.23 32.92 0.58
CA PRO A 545 6.55 34.02 1.27
C PRO A 545 6.67 35.35 0.50
N ALA A 546 5.64 36.16 0.57
CA ALA A 546 5.59 37.42 -0.19
C ALA A 546 6.76 38.37 0.13
N ASN A 547 7.26 38.33 1.37
CA ASN A 547 8.42 39.14 1.80
C ASN A 547 9.76 38.44 1.53
N ASN A 548 9.74 37.16 1.11
CA ASN A 548 10.92 36.32 0.85
C ASN A 548 12.03 36.40 1.96
N LYS A 549 11.62 36.55 3.22
CA LYS A 549 12.49 36.63 4.38
C LYS A 549 11.97 35.80 5.54
N TRP A 550 12.84 35.09 6.22
CA TRP A 550 12.55 34.39 7.45
C TRP A 550 12.05 35.37 8.56
N PRO A 551 10.99 35.02 9.31
CA PRO A 551 10.27 33.74 9.41
C PRO A 551 9.08 33.60 8.46
N GLY A 552 8.97 34.36 7.40
CA GLY A 552 7.92 34.25 6.41
C GLY A 552 6.83 35.29 6.56
N ASP A 553 5.64 35.01 5.99
CA ASP A 553 4.51 35.92 6.04
C ASP A 553 3.81 35.88 7.39
N ASN A 554 3.63 37.04 8.04
CA ASN A 554 2.86 37.16 9.26
C ASN A 554 1.36 36.99 8.91
N VAL A 555 0.77 35.88 9.31
CA VAL A 555 -0.64 35.57 9.09
C VAL A 555 -1.47 36.17 10.22
N THR A 556 -2.25 37.18 9.92
CA THR A 556 -3.12 37.89 10.89
C THR A 556 -4.59 37.52 10.76
N THR A 557 -4.97 36.86 9.69
CA THR A 557 -6.35 36.40 9.47
C THR A 557 -6.68 35.31 10.49
N LEU A 558 -7.63 35.60 11.38
CA LEU A 558 -8.15 34.64 12.34
C LEU A 558 -9.54 34.20 11.87
N THR A 559 -9.70 32.90 11.69
CA THR A 559 -10.96 32.24 11.35
C THR A 559 -11.44 31.42 12.55
N GLU A 560 -12.69 31.60 12.96
CA GLU A 560 -13.28 30.79 14.00
C GLU A 560 -14.01 29.59 13.37
N LYS A 561 -13.58 28.39 13.70
CA LYS A 561 -14.22 27.13 13.26
C LYS A 561 -14.20 26.13 14.41
N ASN A 562 -15.32 25.47 14.62
CA ASN A 562 -15.48 24.42 15.64
C ASN A 562 -15.08 24.87 17.07
N GLY A 563 -15.41 26.13 17.42
CA GLY A 563 -15.11 26.71 18.73
C GLY A 563 -13.61 27.03 18.96
N LYS A 564 -12.77 26.91 17.95
CA LYS A 564 -11.35 27.25 18.00
C LYS A 564 -11.01 28.39 17.04
N LYS A 565 -9.96 29.14 17.38
CA LYS A 565 -9.41 30.21 16.53
C LYS A 565 -8.20 29.69 15.76
N TRP A 566 -8.20 29.95 14.45
CA TRP A 566 -7.17 29.48 13.53
C TRP A 566 -6.54 30.64 12.78
N TYR A 567 -5.23 30.75 12.77
CA TYR A 567 -4.54 31.53 11.76
C TYR A 567 -4.72 30.86 10.41
N SER A 568 -5.24 31.58 9.40
CA SER A 568 -5.55 30.97 8.12
C SER A 568 -5.00 31.76 6.94
N LYS A 569 -4.47 31.02 5.94
CA LYS A 569 -3.98 31.57 4.68
C LYS A 569 -4.38 30.64 3.55
N GLN A 570 -4.72 31.26 2.40
CA GLN A 570 -5.09 30.54 1.19
C GLN A 570 -3.88 30.38 0.27
N PHE A 571 -3.79 29.21 -0.38
CA PHE A 571 -2.76 28.85 -1.34
C PHE A 571 -3.40 28.36 -2.63
N LYS A 572 -2.66 28.37 -3.74
CA LYS A 572 -3.13 27.95 -5.04
C LYS A 572 -2.26 26.81 -5.57
N ILE A 573 -2.89 25.77 -6.09
CA ILE A 573 -2.25 24.68 -6.83
C ILE A 573 -2.44 24.94 -8.31
N ASN A 574 -1.36 25.06 -9.06
CA ASN A 574 -1.37 25.42 -10.48
C ASN A 574 -1.13 24.23 -11.41
N THR A 575 -0.49 23.17 -10.92
CA THR A 575 -0.18 21.96 -11.70
C THR A 575 -0.51 20.70 -10.89
N PRO A 576 -0.65 19.53 -11.52
CA PRO A 576 -0.92 18.26 -10.81
C PRO A 576 0.20 17.83 -9.85
N THR A 577 1.41 18.30 -10.05
CA THR A 577 2.61 17.97 -9.27
C THR A 577 2.96 19.03 -8.24
N ASP A 578 2.19 20.10 -8.18
CA ASP A 578 2.38 21.22 -7.26
C ASP A 578 1.93 20.87 -5.83
N TYR A 579 2.64 21.40 -4.83
CA TYR A 579 2.35 21.23 -3.41
C TYR A 579 2.99 22.35 -2.59
N VAL A 580 2.59 22.52 -1.33
CA VAL A 580 3.16 23.49 -0.42
C VAL A 580 3.71 22.81 0.83
N ASN A 581 4.93 23.16 1.19
CA ASN A 581 5.54 22.82 2.49
C ASN A 581 5.49 24.02 3.42
N PHE A 582 5.50 23.77 4.73
CA PHE A 582 5.37 24.79 5.74
C PHE A 582 6.36 24.61 6.90
N VAL A 583 6.85 25.72 7.43
CA VAL A 583 7.25 25.89 8.82
C VAL A 583 6.39 27.00 9.41
N PHE A 584 5.77 26.75 10.55
CA PHE A 584 5.07 27.78 11.30
C PHE A 584 6.02 28.35 12.36
N ALA A 585 6.04 29.68 12.50
CA ALA A 585 6.92 30.31 13.44
C ALA A 585 6.20 31.40 14.27
N LYS A 586 6.60 31.53 15.52
CA LYS A 586 6.20 32.68 16.38
C LYS A 586 7.04 33.93 16.07
N GLU A 587 8.32 33.69 15.86
CA GLU A 587 9.38 34.68 15.57
C GLU A 587 10.59 33.94 14.98
N SER A 588 11.64 34.65 14.61
CA SER A 588 12.79 34.07 13.90
C SER A 588 13.54 32.95 14.67
N SER A 589 13.40 32.89 16.00
CA SER A 589 14.07 31.90 16.87
C SER A 589 13.13 30.80 17.39
N VAL A 590 11.84 30.87 17.09
CA VAL A 590 10.82 29.93 17.63
C VAL A 590 9.95 29.43 16.51
N GLN A 591 10.15 28.18 16.16
CA GLN A 591 9.49 27.52 15.00
C GLN A 591 9.02 26.12 15.28
N THR A 592 8.22 25.58 14.34
CA THR A 592 7.82 24.18 14.29
C THR A 592 8.80 23.33 13.47
N ALA A 593 8.66 22.01 13.59
CA ALA A 593 9.15 21.07 12.57
C ALA A 593 8.45 21.32 11.22
N ASP A 594 9.03 20.77 10.15
CA ASP A 594 8.52 20.89 8.79
C ASP A 594 7.18 20.14 8.63
N VAL A 595 6.27 20.76 7.88
CA VAL A 595 5.05 20.14 7.36
C VAL A 595 5.15 20.11 5.84
N SER A 596 5.04 18.94 5.23
CA SER A 596 5.36 18.77 3.81
C SER A 596 4.18 18.26 2.99
N GLY A 597 4.15 18.61 1.69
CA GLY A 597 3.29 17.98 0.70
C GLY A 597 1.81 18.34 0.77
N ILE A 598 1.46 19.54 1.25
CA ILE A 598 0.05 19.93 1.41
C ILE A 598 -0.52 20.45 0.09
N THR A 599 -1.67 19.86 -0.30
CA THR A 599 -2.37 20.18 -1.56
C THR A 599 -3.86 20.45 -1.37
N THR A 600 -4.41 20.25 -0.17
CA THR A 600 -5.85 20.43 0.14
C THR A 600 -6.01 21.20 1.44
N ASP A 601 -7.26 21.60 1.76
CA ASP A 601 -7.56 22.21 3.07
C ASP A 601 -6.99 21.38 4.20
N ALA A 602 -6.23 22.01 5.10
CA ALA A 602 -5.55 21.35 6.19
C ALA A 602 -5.58 22.14 7.48
N TYR A 603 -5.72 21.41 8.60
CA TYR A 603 -5.80 21.97 9.95
C TYR A 603 -4.67 21.42 10.81
N PHE A 604 -3.91 22.31 11.43
CA PHE A 604 -2.73 21.98 12.22
C PHE A 604 -2.83 22.55 13.62
N GLU A 605 -2.55 21.73 14.63
CA GLU A 605 -2.38 22.18 16.01
C GLU A 605 -0.90 22.09 16.39
N ILE A 606 -0.31 23.23 16.83
CA ILE A 606 1.05 23.24 17.33
C ILE A 606 1.04 22.61 18.74
N GLN A 607 1.91 21.64 18.98
CA GLN A 607 1.99 20.91 20.24
C GLN A 607 3.02 21.55 21.19
N ASN A 608 2.87 21.37 22.51
CA ASN A 608 3.87 21.79 23.49
C ASN A 608 5.17 20.95 23.43
N SER A 609 5.10 19.74 22.87
CA SER A 609 6.26 18.87 22.68
C SER A 609 7.14 19.36 21.54
N LYS A 610 8.44 19.03 21.63
CA LYS A 610 9.47 19.43 20.66
C LYS A 610 10.25 18.22 20.19
N ASP A 611 10.79 18.32 18.98
CA ASP A 611 11.75 17.37 18.43
C ASP A 611 13.15 17.51 19.08
N SER A 612 14.09 16.67 18.64
CA SER A 612 15.48 16.68 19.11
C SER A 612 16.26 17.97 18.74
N GLN A 613 15.74 18.78 17.82
CA GLN A 613 16.31 20.06 17.40
C GLN A 613 15.70 21.24 18.14
N GLY A 614 14.70 20.98 19.00
CA GLY A 614 13.99 22.00 19.75
C GLY A 614 12.85 22.69 19.01
N HIS A 615 12.43 22.16 17.84
CA HIS A 615 11.29 22.64 17.08
C HIS A 615 9.98 22.06 17.64
N TYR A 616 8.93 22.85 17.70
CA TYR A 616 7.62 22.40 18.15
C TYR A 616 7.03 21.39 17.17
N LEU A 617 6.47 20.30 17.69
CA LEU A 617 5.76 19.32 16.87
C LEU A 617 4.43 19.88 16.38
N VAL A 618 4.00 19.41 15.20
CA VAL A 618 2.75 19.83 14.57
C VAL A 618 1.86 18.59 14.42
N LYS A 619 0.65 18.67 14.98
CA LYS A 619 -0.37 17.65 14.79
C LYS A 619 -1.30 18.05 13.63
N ASN A 620 -1.40 17.21 12.61
CA ASN A 620 -2.44 17.35 11.60
C ASN A 620 -3.77 16.86 12.18
N VAL A 621 -4.75 17.75 12.27
CA VAL A 621 -6.09 17.48 12.80
C VAL A 621 -7.18 17.68 11.74
N THR A 622 -6.81 17.59 10.47
CA THR A 622 -7.74 17.77 9.35
C THR A 622 -8.88 16.76 9.40
N ALA A 623 -8.58 15.50 9.72
CA ALA A 623 -9.58 14.45 9.86
C ALA A 623 -10.49 14.62 11.08
N ASP A 624 -10.01 15.31 12.11
CA ASP A 624 -10.78 15.56 13.33
C ASP A 624 -11.78 16.72 13.14
N GLN A 625 -11.70 17.44 11.99
CA GLN A 625 -12.63 18.52 11.71
C GLN A 625 -13.97 17.93 11.22
N PRO A 626 -15.12 18.41 11.75
CA PRO A 626 -16.39 18.03 11.19
C PRO A 626 -16.37 18.37 9.69
N THR A 627 -16.64 17.42 8.85
CA THR A 627 -16.91 17.68 7.43
C THR A 627 -18.16 18.55 7.38
N ALA A 628 -17.99 19.86 7.40
CA ALA A 628 -19.07 20.76 7.08
C ALA A 628 -19.48 20.40 5.64
N ILE A 629 -20.67 19.87 5.50
CA ILE A 629 -21.36 19.96 4.22
C ILE A 629 -21.45 21.45 3.98
N VAL A 630 -20.59 21.95 3.09
CA VAL A 630 -20.74 23.33 2.58
C VAL A 630 -22.20 23.39 2.11
N ASP A 631 -22.98 24.31 2.67
CA ASP A 631 -24.30 24.59 2.11
C ASP A 631 -24.10 24.83 0.64
N ILE A 632 -24.45 23.85 -0.16
CA ILE A 632 -24.51 24.02 -1.61
C ILE A 632 -25.69 24.96 -1.79
N THR A 633 -25.40 26.25 -1.89
CA THR A 633 -26.39 27.27 -2.29
C THR A 633 -26.68 27.00 -3.77
N VAL A 634 -27.51 25.99 -4.01
CA VAL A 634 -28.19 25.86 -5.26
C VAL A 634 -29.14 27.06 -5.31
N SER A 635 -28.94 27.96 -6.27
CA SER A 635 -29.84 29.06 -6.49
C SER A 635 -31.27 28.50 -6.69
N HIS A 636 -32.09 28.62 -5.68
CA HIS A 636 -33.45 28.09 -5.68
C HIS A 636 -34.30 28.94 -6.59
N ASN A 637 -34.73 28.37 -7.70
CA ASN A 637 -35.94 28.83 -8.33
C ASN A 637 -37.08 28.38 -7.40
N ALA A 638 -37.79 29.31 -6.78
CA ALA A 638 -38.81 29.03 -5.77
C ALA A 638 -39.95 28.10 -6.23
N ASN A 639 -39.98 27.78 -7.51
CA ASN A 639 -41.01 26.97 -8.17
C ASN A 639 -40.51 25.61 -8.70
N ALA A 640 -39.34 25.12 -8.28
CA ALA A 640 -38.82 23.83 -8.73
C ALA A 640 -38.24 23.04 -7.56
N THR A 641 -38.36 21.70 -7.56
CA THR A 641 -37.73 20.81 -6.57
C THR A 641 -36.61 20.03 -7.23
N SER A 642 -35.44 20.00 -6.58
CA SER A 642 -34.30 19.21 -7.01
C SER A 642 -33.87 18.23 -5.95
N VAL A 643 -33.50 17.00 -6.36
CA VAL A 643 -32.92 15.96 -5.54
C VAL A 643 -31.52 15.66 -6.07
N VAL A 644 -30.53 15.80 -5.20
CA VAL A 644 -29.11 15.60 -5.52
C VAL A 644 -28.53 14.54 -4.59
N ALA A 645 -27.71 13.64 -5.11
CA ALA A 645 -26.95 12.70 -4.32
C ALA A 645 -25.80 13.40 -3.58
N LEU A 646 -25.20 12.76 -2.57
CA LEU A 646 -24.10 13.36 -1.80
C LEU A 646 -22.85 13.70 -2.64
N ASP A 647 -22.68 13.03 -3.78
CA ASP A 647 -21.60 13.28 -4.76
C ASP A 647 -21.87 14.49 -5.68
N GLY A 648 -22.98 15.24 -5.44
CA GLY A 648 -23.38 16.39 -6.24
C GLY A 648 -24.15 16.04 -7.53
N ARG A 649 -24.34 14.76 -7.84
CA ARG A 649 -25.06 14.31 -9.04
C ARG A 649 -26.57 14.57 -8.91
N MET A 650 -27.18 15.26 -9.90
CA MET A 650 -28.63 15.43 -9.98
C MET A 650 -29.30 14.06 -10.15
N VAL A 651 -30.12 13.67 -9.18
CA VAL A 651 -30.87 12.39 -9.20
C VAL A 651 -32.24 12.58 -9.80
N ARG A 652 -32.93 13.68 -9.43
CA ARG A 652 -34.28 13.98 -9.90
C ARG A 652 -34.54 15.49 -9.88
N ARG A 653 -35.31 15.98 -10.82
CA ARG A 653 -35.74 17.38 -10.89
C ARG A 653 -37.22 17.47 -11.27
N PHE A 654 -37.95 18.26 -10.52
CA PHE A 654 -39.34 18.62 -10.78
C PHE A 654 -39.39 20.11 -11.23
N ASN A 655 -40.19 20.42 -12.25
CA ASN A 655 -40.34 21.79 -12.72
C ASN A 655 -41.31 22.62 -11.86
N ASN A 656 -41.88 22.02 -10.83
CA ASN A 656 -42.76 22.63 -9.83
C ASN A 656 -42.27 22.28 -8.40
N ALA A 657 -42.79 22.99 -7.41
CA ALA A 657 -42.54 22.65 -6.01
C ALA A 657 -43.35 21.40 -5.66
N VAL A 658 -42.63 20.34 -5.20
CA VAL A 658 -43.23 19.11 -4.66
C VAL A 658 -42.81 18.91 -3.20
N SER A 659 -43.56 18.12 -2.46
CA SER A 659 -43.19 17.78 -1.08
C SER A 659 -41.89 16.97 -1.02
N THR A 660 -41.18 17.04 0.08
CA THR A 660 -39.96 16.23 0.31
C THR A 660 -40.25 14.73 0.17
N THR A 661 -41.41 14.28 0.66
CA THR A 661 -41.84 12.87 0.56
C THR A 661 -42.02 12.46 -0.90
N GLU A 662 -42.70 13.27 -1.69
CA GLU A 662 -42.90 13.02 -3.12
C GLU A 662 -41.57 13.07 -3.90
N ALA A 663 -40.68 13.97 -3.53
CA ALA A 663 -39.39 14.12 -4.18
C ALA A 663 -38.50 12.89 -4.02
N ILE A 664 -38.59 12.17 -2.89
CA ILE A 664 -37.78 10.99 -2.55
C ILE A 664 -38.49 9.67 -2.79
N ASP A 665 -39.74 9.67 -3.16
CA ASP A 665 -40.52 8.44 -3.36
C ASP A 665 -39.89 7.54 -4.43
N GLY A 666 -39.73 6.24 -4.10
CA GLY A 666 -39.10 5.27 -4.99
C GLY A 666 -37.58 5.44 -5.21
N LEU A 667 -36.88 6.28 -4.44
CA LEU A 667 -35.44 6.31 -4.43
C LEU A 667 -34.86 5.16 -3.59
N ALA A 668 -33.69 4.66 -3.98
CA ALA A 668 -32.98 3.67 -3.18
C ALA A 668 -32.65 4.22 -1.76
N PRO A 669 -32.57 3.35 -0.73
CA PRO A 669 -32.10 3.78 0.59
C PRO A 669 -30.78 4.53 0.52
N GLY A 670 -30.70 5.68 1.14
CA GLY A 670 -29.51 6.53 1.08
C GLY A 670 -29.77 7.95 1.57
N ILE A 671 -28.72 8.77 1.52
CA ILE A 671 -28.82 10.20 1.88
C ILE A 671 -28.87 11.03 0.61
N TYR A 672 -29.87 11.91 0.52
CA TYR A 672 -30.09 12.83 -0.57
C TYR A 672 -30.20 14.27 -0.07
N ILE A 673 -29.98 15.23 -0.95
CA ILE A 673 -30.20 16.65 -0.70
C ILE A 673 -31.42 17.07 -1.51
N VAL A 674 -32.50 17.44 -0.84
CA VAL A 674 -33.74 17.93 -1.46
C VAL A 674 -33.86 19.42 -1.20
N ASN A 675 -33.77 20.23 -2.23
CA ASN A 675 -33.79 21.71 -2.12
C ASN A 675 -32.86 22.25 -1.02
N GLY A 676 -31.59 21.74 -0.98
CA GLY A 676 -30.59 22.12 -0.01
C GLY A 676 -30.73 21.49 1.38
N LYS A 677 -31.76 20.67 1.66
CA LYS A 677 -31.95 19.97 2.93
C LYS A 677 -31.57 18.50 2.81
N LYS A 678 -30.82 18.01 3.79
CA LYS A 678 -30.43 16.60 3.89
C LYS A 678 -31.64 15.73 4.26
N VAL A 679 -31.90 14.69 3.51
CA VAL A 679 -33.02 13.76 3.69
C VAL A 679 -32.49 12.32 3.64
N LEU A 680 -32.85 11.52 4.65
CA LEU A 680 -32.54 10.09 4.70
C LEU A 680 -33.73 9.31 4.11
N VAL A 681 -33.48 8.57 3.04
CA VAL A 681 -34.40 7.56 2.48
C VAL A 681 -34.04 6.21 3.13
N ARG A 682 -35.02 5.57 3.77
CA ARG A 682 -34.83 4.29 4.50
C ARG A 682 -35.35 3.11 3.70
#